data_f9106b4b63ea1990043711cf9591fae2
#
_entry.id   f9106b4b63ea1990043711cf9591fae2
#
_cell.length_a   1.000
_cell.length_b   1.000
_cell.length_c   1.000
_cell.angle_alpha   90.00
_cell.angle_beta   90.00
_cell.angle_gamma   90.00
#
_symmetry.space_group_name_H-M   'P 1'
#
loop_
_entity.id
_entity.type
_entity.pdbx_description
1 polymer ?
#
loop_
_entity_poly.entity_id
_entity_poly.type
_entity_poly.pdbx_seq_one_letter_code
_entity_poly.pdbx_strand_id
1 'polypeptide(L)'
;MLEEKYSFREIEDKYNILWEGSKVYKWSSEKGNTFTIDTPPPTISGKLHIGHIFSYCHTDFIARFQRMLGKDVFYPIGFDDNGLPTERLVEQTYRTRAKEVGREKFIEMCHEVIEKSKQEFKELFKSVGISYDWSLEYHTISKEAVALSQMSFVDLYNKGYAYRKMQPILWDPVDKTAIAQAEIEDKVFESSLNTIVFATEENEQIKIATTRPELLPACVAVFCHPEDELYTQLIGKIAIVAITGARVPIIADDKVKIDKGTGLVMCCTFGDELDIYWQQKHGLPMKIIIDQDGRISLDSVYGNNRSQCQGTGMTKGSDIPVLDTGIQPLEETHAPARDAGIYDEINGLKVKEARKKIIEILTEKGLLIESTNIFHSVKCAERSGAPLEILPTYQWFIKTLEQKTQVLDKVRECSWHPESMRKRMEVWVEGLSWDWCISRQRYFGVPFPVWHSKRKGEEGKIILAEVKGLPIDPLKDLPKGYSKEEIIPDQDVMDTWATSAITPQLSALAVNSELGLPSHRYDKIFPADLRSQSHEIIRTWAFYTILKAHYHADSLPWKNIMISGWCLADDKKKMSKSKGNIITPHVILETYGADVVRYWAANSRLGVDTVYSENIFKIGKRLVTKLWNASKFVSMFMERHQGLSINSISETMDKWILSKLYKVIEKTTNNLLQFEYCEALSAIEEFFWKDFCDNYLELVKKRAYGDALDSEANMSAKQSLAYVLNIILRLFAPFLPYITEEIYHQLYSYNSVHNKSNWPNKEELIYDKYSEEMGDNFVQILNLVRKIKADNNVSVKHLIQKLMIKASVKEDELNYSAQHDLQSVCNAEVIEWVESTEAELITENGKFTVSLLIDVT
;
A
#
# COMPACT_ATOMS: atom_id res chain seq x y z
N MET A 1 -19.02 29.97 26.31
CA MET A 1 -19.80 28.74 26.14
C MET A 1 -19.64 28.28 24.70
N LEU A 2 -19.58 26.99 24.48
CA LEU A 2 -19.58 26.43 23.13
C LEU A 2 -20.90 26.77 22.39
N GLU A 3 -20.82 26.87 21.05
CA GLU A 3 -22.01 27.16 20.23
C GLU A 3 -23.08 26.06 20.36
N GLU A 4 -24.33 26.39 20.00
CA GLU A 4 -25.44 25.45 20.13
C GLU A 4 -25.25 24.20 19.28
N LYS A 5 -24.72 24.37 18.07
CA LYS A 5 -24.47 23.27 17.12
C LYS A 5 -23.03 23.29 16.63
N TYR A 6 -22.49 22.11 16.39
CA TYR A 6 -21.20 21.91 15.75
C TYR A 6 -21.32 22.09 14.24
N SER A 7 -20.62 23.10 13.67
CA SER A 7 -20.53 23.37 12.22
C SER A 7 -19.17 22.88 11.71
N PHE A 8 -19.10 21.65 11.21
CA PHE A 8 -17.83 21.08 10.80
C PHE A 8 -17.13 21.87 9.68
N ARG A 9 -17.87 22.40 8.67
CA ARG A 9 -17.27 23.10 7.52
C ARG A 9 -16.49 24.34 7.95
N GLU A 10 -17.09 25.21 8.75
CA GLU A 10 -16.45 26.44 9.23
C GLU A 10 -15.23 26.13 10.12
N ILE A 11 -15.33 25.06 10.88
CA ILE A 11 -14.26 24.63 11.80
C ILE A 11 -13.08 24.00 11.03
N GLU A 12 -13.37 23.18 10.01
CA GLU A 12 -12.33 22.58 9.16
C GLU A 12 -11.53 23.65 8.41
N ASP A 13 -12.19 24.60 7.80
CA ASP A 13 -11.54 25.73 7.11
C ASP A 13 -10.71 26.58 8.07
N LYS A 14 -11.24 26.92 9.24
CA LYS A 14 -10.57 27.68 10.29
C LYS A 14 -9.26 27.00 10.72
N TYR A 15 -9.30 25.71 11.02
CA TYR A 15 -8.12 25.03 11.56
C TYR A 15 -7.09 24.66 10.50
N ASN A 16 -7.49 24.38 9.27
CA ASN A 16 -6.53 24.22 8.18
C ASN A 16 -5.64 25.48 8.02
N ILE A 17 -6.24 26.68 8.10
CA ILE A 17 -5.50 27.95 8.04
C ILE A 17 -4.63 28.12 9.29
N LEU A 18 -5.16 27.86 10.48
CA LEU A 18 -4.44 28.01 11.74
C LEU A 18 -3.22 27.08 11.86
N TRP A 19 -3.36 25.80 11.52
CA TRP A 19 -2.28 24.82 11.58
C TRP A 19 -1.16 25.14 10.60
N GLU A 20 -1.51 25.58 9.39
CA GLU A 20 -0.51 26.02 8.39
C GLU A 20 0.23 27.28 8.85
N GLY A 21 -0.51 28.29 9.34
CA GLY A 21 0.06 29.55 9.82
C GLY A 21 0.94 29.40 11.07
N SER A 22 0.53 28.58 12.02
CA SER A 22 1.27 28.30 13.26
C SER A 22 2.37 27.23 13.10
N LYS A 23 2.46 26.59 11.93
CA LYS A 23 3.47 25.58 11.59
C LYS A 23 3.50 24.40 12.58
N VAL A 24 2.33 23.98 13.11
CA VAL A 24 2.19 22.91 14.11
C VAL A 24 2.84 21.60 13.66
N TYR A 25 2.82 21.34 12.35
CA TYR A 25 3.32 20.09 11.76
C TYR A 25 4.73 20.19 11.18
N LYS A 26 5.38 21.35 11.31
CA LYS A 26 6.70 21.58 10.74
C LYS A 26 7.76 20.78 11.51
N TRP A 27 8.58 20.02 10.76
CA TRP A 27 9.77 19.38 11.30
C TRP A 27 10.85 20.39 11.65
N SER A 28 11.37 20.35 12.87
CA SER A 28 12.35 21.31 13.37
C SER A 28 13.80 20.88 13.14
N SER A 29 14.03 19.63 12.80
CA SER A 29 15.36 19.03 12.62
C SER A 29 16.23 19.00 13.90
N GLU A 30 15.62 19.01 15.08
CA GLU A 30 16.31 18.84 16.36
C GLU A 30 16.97 17.45 16.48
N LYS A 31 18.20 17.40 16.98
CA LYS A 31 18.93 16.14 17.11
C LYS A 31 18.30 15.24 18.19
N GLY A 32 18.17 13.94 17.85
CA GLY A 32 17.90 12.87 18.83
C GLY A 32 16.43 12.58 19.13
N ASN A 33 15.47 13.31 18.55
CA ASN A 33 14.04 13.10 18.81
C ASN A 33 13.17 13.00 17.57
N THR A 34 13.77 12.72 16.39
CA THR A 34 13.03 12.59 15.15
C THR A 34 12.30 11.25 15.06
N PHE A 35 11.05 11.28 14.61
CA PHE A 35 10.29 10.10 14.15
C PHE A 35 10.01 10.28 12.66
N THR A 36 10.58 9.42 11.84
CA THR A 36 10.55 9.54 10.38
C THR A 36 9.51 8.61 9.78
N ILE A 37 8.65 9.16 8.93
CA ILE A 37 7.63 8.42 8.19
C ILE A 37 7.96 8.46 6.70
N ASP A 38 8.10 7.30 6.08
CA ASP A 38 8.20 7.13 4.63
C ASP A 38 6.83 6.74 4.08
N THR A 39 6.20 7.68 3.38
CA THR A 39 4.84 7.52 2.86
C THR A 39 4.87 7.18 1.38
N PRO A 40 3.99 6.28 0.89
CA PRO A 40 3.86 6.06 -0.55
C PRO A 40 3.49 7.37 -1.28
N PRO A 41 4.30 7.86 -2.22
CA PRO A 41 3.86 8.95 -3.07
C PRO A 41 2.68 8.45 -3.93
N PRO A 42 1.49 9.07 -3.83
CA PRO A 42 0.37 8.66 -4.67
C PRO A 42 0.70 8.88 -6.14
N THR A 43 0.29 7.91 -6.98
CA THR A 43 0.37 8.06 -8.43
C THR A 43 -0.72 9.02 -8.90
N ILE A 44 -0.33 10.19 -9.35
CA ILE A 44 -1.25 11.29 -9.68
C ILE A 44 -2.05 11.11 -10.97
N SER A 45 -1.79 10.09 -11.77
CA SER A 45 -2.55 9.73 -12.97
C SER A 45 -3.90 9.07 -12.71
N GLY A 46 -4.19 8.74 -11.44
CA GLY A 46 -5.43 8.12 -10.99
C GLY A 46 -6.50 9.14 -10.60
N LYS A 47 -7.79 8.74 -10.70
CA LYS A 47 -8.87 9.49 -10.03
C LYS A 47 -8.79 9.24 -8.52
N LEU A 48 -9.02 10.30 -7.75
CA LEU A 48 -9.16 10.20 -6.31
C LEU A 48 -10.35 9.32 -5.93
N HIS A 49 -10.16 8.42 -4.99
CA HIS A 49 -11.19 7.56 -4.42
C HIS A 49 -11.01 7.43 -2.90
N ILE A 50 -12.06 6.98 -2.23
CA ILE A 50 -12.09 6.90 -0.75
C ILE A 50 -10.94 6.04 -0.17
N GLY A 51 -10.41 5.09 -0.93
CA GLY A 51 -9.25 4.28 -0.54
C GLY A 51 -7.96 5.08 -0.30
N HIS A 52 -7.77 6.23 -0.95
CA HIS A 52 -6.66 7.13 -0.64
C HIS A 52 -6.82 7.69 0.77
N ILE A 53 -8.00 8.23 1.11
CA ILE A 53 -8.26 8.71 2.47
C ILE A 53 -8.05 7.61 3.49
N PHE A 54 -8.57 6.41 3.23
CA PHE A 54 -8.48 5.25 4.10
C PHE A 54 -7.03 4.96 4.55
N SER A 55 -6.13 4.73 3.60
CA SER A 55 -4.76 4.36 3.91
C SER A 55 -3.93 5.51 4.50
N TYR A 56 -4.14 6.75 4.02
CA TYR A 56 -3.35 7.88 4.50
C TYR A 56 -3.79 8.35 5.90
N CYS A 57 -5.07 8.20 6.27
CA CYS A 57 -5.52 8.43 7.65
C CYS A 57 -4.84 7.51 8.65
N HIS A 58 -4.64 6.22 8.32
CA HIS A 58 -3.95 5.28 9.20
C HIS A 58 -2.54 5.78 9.59
N THR A 59 -1.81 6.30 8.62
CA THR A 59 -0.50 6.91 8.85
C THR A 59 -0.58 8.15 9.73
N ASP A 60 -1.57 9.00 9.46
CA ASP A 60 -1.74 10.27 10.16
C ASP A 60 -2.12 10.09 11.64
N PHE A 61 -2.86 9.03 11.99
CA PHE A 61 -3.13 8.70 13.39
C PHE A 61 -1.81 8.51 14.17
N ILE A 62 -0.88 7.77 13.58
CA ILE A 62 0.44 7.53 14.19
C ILE A 62 1.31 8.80 14.19
N ALA A 63 1.30 9.57 13.09
CA ALA A 63 2.04 10.82 13.00
C ALA A 63 1.62 11.81 14.10
N ARG A 64 0.31 12.02 14.28
CA ARG A 64 -0.24 12.88 15.34
C ARG A 64 0.11 12.37 16.74
N PHE A 65 -0.07 11.08 16.99
CA PHE A 65 0.28 10.43 18.24
C PHE A 65 1.77 10.63 18.58
N GLN A 66 2.67 10.34 17.66
CA GLN A 66 4.13 10.48 17.88
C GLN A 66 4.52 11.95 18.15
N ARG A 67 3.88 12.90 17.45
CA ARG A 67 4.09 14.34 17.72
C ARG A 67 3.62 14.71 19.11
N MET A 68 2.43 14.26 19.49
CA MET A 68 1.88 14.51 20.85
C MET A 68 2.70 13.82 21.94
N LEU A 69 3.38 12.69 21.66
CA LEU A 69 4.39 12.08 22.56
C LEU A 69 5.67 12.91 22.69
N GLY A 70 5.84 13.97 21.90
CA GLY A 70 7.01 14.86 21.97
C GLY A 70 8.07 14.61 20.89
N LYS A 71 7.81 13.71 19.92
CA LYS A 71 8.72 13.48 18.82
C LYS A 71 8.70 14.64 17.82
N ASP A 72 9.83 14.86 17.17
CA ASP A 72 9.94 15.75 16.02
C ASP A 72 9.64 14.96 14.74
N VAL A 73 8.38 15.01 14.28
CA VAL A 73 7.90 14.10 13.25
C VAL A 73 8.29 14.62 11.87
N PHE A 74 9.13 13.86 11.17
CA PHE A 74 9.43 14.06 9.75
C PHE A 74 8.35 13.33 8.92
N TYR A 75 7.40 14.08 8.38
CA TYR A 75 6.25 13.53 7.65
C TYR A 75 6.05 14.26 6.32
N PRO A 76 6.80 13.87 5.27
CA PRO A 76 6.70 14.47 3.94
C PRO A 76 5.50 13.94 3.17
N ILE A 77 5.10 14.67 2.14
CA ILE A 77 4.28 14.16 1.05
C ILE A 77 5.14 14.06 -0.22
N GLY A 78 5.09 12.92 -0.88
CA GLY A 78 5.66 12.73 -2.22
C GLY A 78 4.55 12.61 -3.26
N PHE A 79 4.90 12.82 -4.53
CA PHE A 79 4.03 12.52 -5.67
C PHE A 79 4.79 11.64 -6.67
N ASP A 80 4.18 10.49 -7.03
CA ASP A 80 4.73 9.60 -8.06
C ASP A 80 4.15 10.02 -9.42
N ASP A 81 4.91 10.87 -10.07
CA ASP A 81 4.50 11.64 -11.24
C ASP A 81 5.31 11.30 -12.50
N ASN A 82 6.14 10.27 -12.47
CA ASN A 82 6.94 9.85 -13.62
C ASN A 82 6.39 8.62 -14.35
N GLY A 83 6.90 8.39 -15.58
CA GLY A 83 6.75 7.16 -16.34
C GLY A 83 5.39 6.97 -17.04
N LEU A 84 5.10 5.72 -17.38
CA LEU A 84 3.96 5.30 -18.21
C LEU A 84 2.58 5.77 -17.72
N PRO A 85 2.27 5.80 -16.40
CA PRO A 85 0.96 6.28 -15.95
C PRO A 85 0.67 7.72 -16.36
N THR A 86 1.68 8.59 -16.28
CA THR A 86 1.56 10.00 -16.68
C THR A 86 1.45 10.16 -18.19
N GLU A 87 2.25 9.42 -18.97
CA GLU A 87 2.11 9.40 -20.44
C GLU A 87 0.70 9.02 -20.88
N ARG A 88 0.13 7.96 -20.30
CA ARG A 88 -1.23 7.53 -20.60
C ARG A 88 -2.29 8.57 -20.22
N LEU A 89 -2.10 9.27 -19.11
CA LEU A 89 -3.00 10.35 -18.72
C LEU A 89 -2.99 11.48 -19.76
N VAL A 90 -1.81 11.86 -20.26
CA VAL A 90 -1.65 12.84 -21.33
C VAL A 90 -2.31 12.36 -22.62
N GLU A 91 -2.04 11.12 -23.06
CA GLU A 91 -2.65 10.53 -24.25
C GLU A 91 -4.19 10.54 -24.21
N GLN A 92 -4.77 10.24 -23.03
CA GLN A 92 -6.22 10.27 -22.81
C GLN A 92 -6.78 11.70 -22.77
N THR A 93 -6.07 12.62 -22.10
CA THR A 93 -6.52 14.00 -21.90
C THR A 93 -6.52 14.78 -23.21
N TYR A 94 -5.44 14.67 -23.98
CA TYR A 94 -5.24 15.43 -25.22
C TYR A 94 -5.55 14.61 -26.48
N ARG A 95 -5.87 13.31 -26.36
CA ARG A 95 -6.15 12.40 -27.49
C ARG A 95 -5.03 12.40 -28.54
N THR A 96 -3.78 12.40 -28.09
CA THR A 96 -2.58 12.39 -28.93
C THR A 96 -1.55 11.40 -28.42
N ARG A 97 -0.52 11.15 -29.19
CA ARG A 97 0.61 10.27 -28.80
C ARG A 97 1.93 11.01 -28.94
N ALA A 98 2.92 10.59 -28.15
CA ALA A 98 4.26 11.19 -28.19
C ALA A 98 4.88 11.24 -29.59
N LYS A 99 4.65 10.20 -30.41
CA LYS A 99 5.12 10.13 -31.82
C LYS A 99 4.52 11.22 -32.74
N GLU A 100 3.34 11.73 -32.41
CA GLU A 100 2.60 12.72 -33.22
C GLU A 100 3.06 14.13 -32.91
N VAL A 101 3.37 14.43 -31.66
CA VAL A 101 3.74 15.79 -31.21
C VAL A 101 5.24 16.00 -30.99
N GLY A 102 6.01 14.90 -30.96
CA GLY A 102 7.44 14.93 -30.65
C GLY A 102 7.74 14.90 -29.13
N ARG A 103 8.94 14.39 -28.76
CA ARG A 103 9.35 14.13 -27.38
C ARG A 103 9.26 15.37 -26.49
N GLU A 104 9.82 16.49 -26.91
CA GLU A 104 9.90 17.69 -26.08
C GLU A 104 8.51 18.25 -25.76
N LYS A 105 7.66 18.40 -26.75
CA LYS A 105 6.29 18.87 -26.56
C LYS A 105 5.47 17.92 -25.69
N PHE A 106 5.66 16.60 -25.87
CA PHE A 106 4.97 15.60 -25.06
C PHE A 106 5.39 15.68 -23.58
N ILE A 107 6.68 15.92 -23.29
CA ILE A 107 7.18 16.10 -21.92
C ILE A 107 6.57 17.37 -21.28
N GLU A 108 6.47 18.48 -22.02
CA GLU A 108 5.77 19.69 -21.52
C GLU A 108 4.32 19.37 -21.15
N MET A 109 3.58 18.66 -21.99
CA MET A 109 2.20 18.23 -21.71
C MET A 109 2.11 17.34 -20.47
N CYS A 110 3.11 16.48 -20.23
CA CYS A 110 3.20 15.68 -19.01
C CYS A 110 3.31 16.58 -17.78
N HIS A 111 4.17 17.58 -17.78
CA HIS A 111 4.31 18.52 -16.67
C HIS A 111 3.04 19.33 -16.40
N GLU A 112 2.32 19.79 -17.44
CA GLU A 112 1.05 20.50 -17.28
C GLU A 112 -0.03 19.64 -16.58
N VAL A 113 -0.18 18.37 -16.99
CA VAL A 113 -1.15 17.46 -16.41
C VAL A 113 -0.79 17.11 -14.95
N ILE A 114 0.50 16.94 -14.68
CA ILE A 114 1.04 16.69 -13.32
C ILE A 114 0.61 17.80 -12.37
N GLU A 115 0.86 19.07 -12.72
CA GLU A 115 0.57 20.21 -11.85
C GLU A 115 -0.92 20.30 -11.49
N LYS A 116 -1.81 20.06 -12.44
CA LYS A 116 -3.25 20.04 -12.20
C LYS A 116 -3.67 18.91 -11.26
N SER A 117 -3.21 17.69 -11.53
CA SER A 117 -3.57 16.50 -10.71
C SER A 117 -3.03 16.64 -9.28
N LYS A 118 -1.81 17.14 -9.13
CA LYS A 118 -1.17 17.40 -7.84
C LYS A 118 -2.03 18.31 -6.96
N GLN A 119 -2.56 19.39 -7.53
CA GLN A 119 -3.41 20.33 -6.78
C GLN A 119 -4.66 19.66 -6.24
N GLU A 120 -5.33 18.80 -7.03
CA GLU A 120 -6.51 18.03 -6.60
C GLU A 120 -6.18 17.10 -5.41
N PHE A 121 -5.01 16.44 -5.42
CA PHE A 121 -4.56 15.61 -4.29
C PHE A 121 -4.27 16.42 -3.03
N LYS A 122 -3.60 17.56 -3.18
CA LYS A 122 -3.30 18.46 -2.05
C LYS A 122 -4.59 18.95 -1.37
N GLU A 123 -5.55 19.39 -2.17
CA GLU A 123 -6.85 19.85 -1.67
C GLU A 123 -7.56 18.74 -0.90
N LEU A 124 -7.57 17.51 -1.42
CA LEU A 124 -8.15 16.38 -0.73
C LEU A 124 -7.46 16.09 0.61
N PHE A 125 -6.14 16.00 0.63
CA PHE A 125 -5.41 15.69 1.87
C PHE A 125 -5.53 16.81 2.92
N LYS A 126 -5.58 18.07 2.49
CA LYS A 126 -5.88 19.21 3.37
C LYS A 126 -7.31 19.13 3.92
N SER A 127 -8.31 18.80 3.09
CA SER A 127 -9.71 18.71 3.54
C SER A 127 -9.95 17.58 4.53
N VAL A 128 -9.15 16.52 4.50
CA VAL A 128 -9.18 15.41 5.48
C VAL A 128 -8.33 15.73 6.72
N GLY A 129 -7.54 16.78 6.69
CA GLY A 129 -6.67 17.19 7.79
C GLY A 129 -5.47 16.29 8.00
N ILE A 130 -4.83 15.81 6.93
CA ILE A 130 -3.57 15.06 7.05
C ILE A 130 -2.46 16.00 7.51
N SER A 131 -1.72 15.62 8.54
CA SER A 131 -0.72 16.47 9.23
C SER A 131 0.66 16.46 8.59
N TYR A 132 0.72 16.56 7.25
CA TYR A 132 1.98 16.68 6.52
C TYR A 132 2.73 17.97 6.83
N ASP A 133 4.06 17.90 6.81
CA ASP A 133 4.88 19.09 6.61
C ASP A 133 4.97 19.39 5.12
N TRP A 134 4.12 20.28 4.63
CA TRP A 134 4.05 20.66 3.21
C TRP A 134 5.34 21.29 2.68
N SER A 135 6.25 21.73 3.54
CA SER A 135 7.58 22.23 3.13
C SER A 135 8.56 21.13 2.75
N LEU A 136 8.21 19.86 3.04
CA LEU A 136 8.99 18.68 2.71
C LEU A 136 8.47 17.94 1.46
N GLU A 137 7.58 18.58 0.69
CA GLU A 137 7.04 18.01 -0.55
C GLU A 137 8.15 17.66 -1.54
N TYR A 138 8.02 16.49 -2.19
CA TYR A 138 8.92 16.06 -3.24
C TYR A 138 8.17 15.39 -4.41
N HIS A 139 8.84 15.37 -5.58
CA HIS A 139 8.33 14.78 -6.82
C HIS A 139 9.32 13.78 -7.37
N THR A 140 8.84 12.62 -7.84
CA THR A 140 9.72 11.58 -8.38
C THR A 140 10.40 11.96 -9.70
N ILE A 141 9.92 13.02 -10.38
CA ILE A 141 10.53 13.59 -11.58
C ILE A 141 11.17 14.97 -11.36
N SER A 142 11.29 15.45 -10.11
CA SER A 142 12.02 16.68 -9.81
C SER A 142 13.50 16.53 -10.15
N LYS A 143 14.19 17.65 -10.32
CA LYS A 143 15.62 17.65 -10.62
C LYS A 143 16.44 16.89 -9.58
N GLU A 144 16.10 17.05 -8.30
CA GLU A 144 16.72 16.34 -7.18
C GLU A 144 16.45 14.83 -7.23
N ALA A 145 15.21 14.45 -7.49
CA ALA A 145 14.83 13.04 -7.59
C ALA A 145 15.47 12.36 -8.81
N VAL A 146 15.55 13.03 -9.94
CA VAL A 146 16.27 12.54 -11.14
C VAL A 146 17.74 12.34 -10.81
N ALA A 147 18.40 13.34 -10.17
CA ALA A 147 19.80 13.25 -9.78
C ALA A 147 20.06 12.05 -8.85
N LEU A 148 19.24 11.88 -7.78
CA LEU A 148 19.40 10.80 -6.83
C LEU A 148 19.11 9.43 -7.45
N SER A 149 18.13 9.34 -8.35
CA SER A 149 17.85 8.10 -9.09
C SER A 149 19.01 7.70 -10.00
N GLN A 150 19.59 8.66 -10.68
CA GLN A 150 20.78 8.46 -11.51
C GLN A 150 22.02 8.12 -10.66
N MET A 151 22.22 8.77 -9.51
CA MET A 151 23.26 8.41 -8.54
C MET A 151 23.09 6.96 -8.04
N SER A 152 21.84 6.59 -7.70
CA SER A 152 21.51 5.24 -7.29
C SER A 152 21.88 4.20 -8.37
N PHE A 153 21.56 4.48 -9.64
CA PHE A 153 21.93 3.60 -10.75
C PHE A 153 23.44 3.47 -10.91
N VAL A 154 24.16 4.60 -10.88
CA VAL A 154 25.63 4.62 -10.99
C VAL A 154 26.31 3.83 -9.85
N ASP A 155 25.81 3.99 -8.61
CA ASP A 155 26.29 3.25 -7.44
C ASP A 155 26.09 1.73 -7.62
N LEU A 156 24.87 1.31 -8.03
CA LEU A 156 24.56 -0.09 -8.28
C LEU A 156 25.40 -0.70 -9.42
N TYR A 157 25.64 0.05 -10.48
CA TYR A 157 26.47 -0.39 -11.59
C TYR A 157 27.93 -0.58 -11.15
N ASN A 158 28.49 0.39 -10.43
CA ASN A 158 29.88 0.33 -9.94
C ASN A 158 30.08 -0.80 -8.92
N LYS A 159 29.06 -1.15 -8.13
CA LYS A 159 29.05 -2.29 -7.21
C LYS A 159 28.78 -3.64 -7.91
N GLY A 160 28.48 -3.64 -9.23
CA GLY A 160 28.20 -4.84 -10.01
C GLY A 160 26.79 -5.43 -9.78
N TYR A 161 25.87 -4.68 -9.15
CA TYR A 161 24.48 -5.07 -8.96
C TYR A 161 23.60 -4.69 -10.15
N ALA A 162 23.92 -3.63 -10.90
CA ALA A 162 23.26 -3.29 -12.14
C ALA A 162 24.09 -3.73 -13.34
N TYR A 163 23.43 -4.28 -14.38
CA TYR A 163 24.09 -4.73 -15.60
C TYR A 163 23.17 -4.60 -16.81
N ARG A 164 23.77 -4.58 -18.02
CA ARG A 164 23.03 -4.58 -19.29
C ARG A 164 23.30 -5.89 -20.02
N LYS A 165 22.21 -6.54 -20.47
CA LYS A 165 22.33 -7.82 -21.16
C LYS A 165 21.22 -8.00 -22.20
N MET A 166 21.56 -8.65 -23.31
CA MET A 166 20.56 -9.19 -24.22
C MET A 166 20.09 -10.55 -23.71
N GLN A 167 18.80 -10.64 -23.36
CA GLN A 167 18.20 -11.89 -22.92
C GLN A 167 16.69 -11.87 -23.17
N PRO A 168 16.02 -13.04 -23.17
CA PRO A 168 14.55 -13.10 -23.21
C PRO A 168 13.97 -12.28 -22.06
N ILE A 169 12.96 -11.45 -22.34
CA ILE A 169 12.26 -10.62 -21.36
C ILE A 169 10.76 -10.60 -21.68
N LEU A 170 9.96 -10.45 -20.65
CA LEU A 170 8.52 -10.22 -20.78
C LEU A 170 8.27 -8.86 -21.43
N TRP A 171 7.46 -8.86 -22.47
CA TRP A 171 7.19 -7.69 -23.30
C TRP A 171 5.71 -7.42 -23.43
N ASP A 172 5.30 -6.19 -23.22
CA ASP A 172 3.94 -5.72 -23.49
C ASP A 172 3.86 -5.20 -24.93
N PRO A 173 3.16 -5.90 -25.84
CA PRO A 173 3.06 -5.48 -27.25
C PRO A 173 2.14 -4.28 -27.47
N VAL A 174 1.29 -3.93 -26.50
CA VAL A 174 0.40 -2.76 -26.56
C VAL A 174 1.15 -1.49 -26.15
N ASP A 175 1.84 -1.53 -25.03
CA ASP A 175 2.66 -0.43 -24.53
C ASP A 175 4.05 -0.39 -25.17
N LYS A 176 4.46 -1.46 -25.87
CA LYS A 176 5.75 -1.61 -26.55
C LYS A 176 6.92 -1.39 -25.61
N THR A 177 6.92 -2.08 -24.48
CA THR A 177 7.94 -1.95 -23.45
C THR A 177 8.17 -3.24 -22.69
N ALA A 178 9.38 -3.40 -22.16
CA ALA A 178 9.71 -4.47 -21.24
C ALA A 178 8.92 -4.35 -19.93
N ILE A 179 8.60 -5.50 -19.32
CA ILE A 179 7.82 -5.64 -18.08
C ILE A 179 8.65 -6.40 -17.05
N ALA A 180 8.66 -5.93 -15.81
CA ALA A 180 9.24 -6.65 -14.68
C ALA A 180 8.27 -7.71 -14.12
N GLN A 181 8.80 -8.76 -13.46
CA GLN A 181 7.97 -9.84 -12.89
C GLN A 181 6.89 -9.30 -11.94
N ALA A 182 7.16 -8.24 -11.21
CA ALA A 182 6.22 -7.64 -10.25
C ALA A 182 5.00 -6.96 -10.91
N GLU A 183 5.07 -6.66 -12.21
CA GLU A 183 4.02 -5.99 -12.98
C GLU A 183 3.14 -6.98 -13.78
N ILE A 184 3.23 -8.28 -13.46
CA ILE A 184 2.45 -9.34 -14.09
C ILE A 184 1.16 -9.58 -13.31
N GLU A 185 0.05 -9.71 -14.04
CA GLU A 185 -1.22 -10.24 -13.54
C GLU A 185 -1.60 -11.50 -14.30
N ASP A 186 -2.06 -12.51 -13.58
CA ASP A 186 -2.64 -13.70 -14.18
C ASP A 186 -4.12 -13.47 -14.49
N LYS A 187 -4.51 -13.68 -15.77
CA LYS A 187 -5.91 -13.57 -16.20
C LYS A 187 -6.35 -14.86 -16.87
N VAL A 188 -7.57 -15.29 -16.57
CA VAL A 188 -8.15 -16.48 -17.19
C VAL A 188 -8.74 -16.10 -18.56
N PHE A 189 -8.30 -16.80 -19.60
CA PHE A 189 -8.82 -16.64 -20.96
C PHE A 189 -9.38 -17.97 -21.46
N GLU A 190 -10.43 -17.88 -22.29
CA GLU A 190 -10.87 -18.95 -23.13
C GLU A 190 -9.90 -19.11 -24.31
N SER A 191 -9.46 -20.33 -24.55
CA SER A 191 -8.51 -20.71 -25.60
C SER A 191 -8.79 -22.12 -26.07
N SER A 192 -8.04 -22.60 -27.06
CA SER A 192 -8.11 -23.99 -27.53
C SER A 192 -6.81 -24.73 -27.27
N LEU A 193 -6.90 -25.95 -26.78
CA LEU A 193 -5.81 -26.92 -26.78
C LEU A 193 -5.90 -27.72 -28.09
N ASN A 194 -4.88 -27.60 -28.92
CA ASN A 194 -4.86 -28.16 -30.28
C ASN A 194 -3.87 -29.32 -30.32
N THR A 195 -4.35 -30.53 -30.67
CA THR A 195 -3.54 -31.71 -30.83
C THR A 195 -3.14 -31.83 -32.31
N ILE A 196 -1.83 -31.72 -32.59
CA ILE A 196 -1.24 -31.61 -33.89
C ILE A 196 -0.36 -32.83 -34.18
N VAL A 197 -0.39 -33.33 -35.40
CA VAL A 197 0.48 -34.43 -35.87
C VAL A 197 1.84 -33.88 -36.34
N PHE A 198 2.90 -34.37 -35.71
CA PHE A 198 4.26 -34.29 -36.23
C PHE A 198 4.65 -35.67 -36.78
N ALA A 199 5.72 -35.74 -37.59
CA ALA A 199 6.30 -37.00 -38.05
C ALA A 199 7.72 -37.19 -37.47
N THR A 200 8.22 -38.39 -37.38
CA THR A 200 9.63 -38.68 -37.24
C THR A 200 10.28 -38.88 -38.58
N GLU A 201 11.60 -38.94 -38.65
CA GLU A 201 12.33 -39.31 -39.90
C GLU A 201 11.98 -40.70 -40.43
N GLU A 202 11.49 -41.58 -39.57
CA GLU A 202 11.02 -42.93 -39.87
C GLU A 202 9.54 -42.92 -40.28
N ASN A 203 8.93 -41.77 -40.51
CA ASN A 203 7.51 -41.55 -40.83
C ASN A 203 6.54 -42.04 -39.70
N GLU A 204 7.00 -42.19 -38.48
CA GLU A 204 6.15 -42.44 -37.32
C GLU A 204 5.41 -41.16 -36.98
N GLN A 205 4.08 -41.24 -36.77
CA GLN A 205 3.27 -40.09 -36.31
C GLN A 205 3.36 -39.91 -34.84
N ILE A 206 3.73 -38.72 -34.37
CA ILE A 206 3.70 -38.30 -33.01
C ILE A 206 2.73 -37.14 -32.81
N LYS A 207 2.10 -37.05 -31.60
CA LYS A 207 1.07 -36.07 -31.32
C LYS A 207 1.59 -35.03 -30.34
N ILE A 208 1.42 -33.75 -30.65
CA ILE A 208 1.80 -32.62 -29.81
C ILE A 208 0.56 -31.80 -29.46
N ALA A 209 0.31 -31.56 -28.18
CA ALA A 209 -0.78 -30.71 -27.74
C ALA A 209 -0.26 -29.29 -27.40
N THR A 210 -0.85 -28.26 -28.00
CA THR A 210 -0.42 -26.87 -27.79
C THR A 210 -1.59 -25.88 -27.77
N THR A 211 -1.46 -24.84 -26.95
CA THR A 211 -2.35 -23.67 -26.96
C THR A 211 -1.85 -22.56 -27.88
N ARG A 212 -0.60 -22.69 -28.37
CA ARG A 212 0.08 -21.67 -29.19
C ARG A 212 0.59 -22.23 -30.52
N PRO A 213 -0.29 -22.73 -31.42
CA PRO A 213 0.12 -23.29 -32.71
C PRO A 213 0.80 -22.26 -33.61
N GLU A 214 0.59 -20.96 -33.41
CA GLU A 214 1.27 -19.88 -34.14
C GLU A 214 2.79 -19.89 -33.94
N LEU A 215 3.29 -20.59 -32.94
CA LEU A 215 4.75 -20.70 -32.66
C LEU A 215 5.41 -21.88 -33.39
N LEU A 216 4.70 -22.67 -34.16
CA LEU A 216 5.29 -23.79 -34.93
C LEU A 216 6.53 -23.40 -35.76
N PRO A 217 6.62 -22.23 -36.38
CA PRO A 217 7.83 -21.82 -37.12
C PRO A 217 9.06 -21.62 -36.22
N ALA A 218 8.83 -21.36 -34.91
CA ALA A 218 9.89 -21.19 -33.92
C ALA A 218 10.27 -22.48 -33.18
N CYS A 219 9.67 -23.62 -33.55
CA CYS A 219 9.99 -24.89 -32.91
C CYS A 219 11.46 -25.27 -33.14
N VAL A 220 12.18 -25.64 -32.07
CA VAL A 220 13.61 -25.98 -32.08
C VAL A 220 13.91 -27.34 -31.47
N ALA A 221 12.99 -27.90 -30.71
CA ALA A 221 13.07 -29.24 -30.11
C ALA A 221 11.69 -29.77 -29.74
N VAL A 222 11.59 -31.06 -29.52
CA VAL A 222 10.45 -31.73 -28.85
C VAL A 222 11.00 -32.38 -27.58
N PHE A 223 10.28 -32.21 -26.47
CA PHE A 223 10.69 -32.77 -25.19
C PHE A 223 9.73 -33.86 -24.72
N CYS A 224 10.27 -34.90 -24.04
CA CYS A 224 9.51 -35.93 -23.32
C CYS A 224 10.12 -36.15 -21.94
N HIS A 225 9.35 -36.74 -21.03
CA HIS A 225 9.87 -37.14 -19.72
C HIS A 225 10.77 -38.39 -19.88
N PRO A 226 11.94 -38.49 -19.22
CA PRO A 226 12.84 -39.64 -19.38
C PRO A 226 12.24 -40.96 -18.90
N GLU A 227 11.24 -40.95 -18.00
CA GLU A 227 10.54 -42.11 -17.46
C GLU A 227 9.19 -42.40 -18.18
N ASP A 228 8.85 -41.68 -19.24
CA ASP A 228 7.64 -41.94 -20.01
C ASP A 228 7.87 -43.08 -20.98
N GLU A 229 7.41 -44.28 -20.60
CA GLU A 229 7.58 -45.51 -21.38
C GLU A 229 7.05 -45.40 -22.81
N LEU A 230 6.05 -44.52 -23.07
CA LEU A 230 5.47 -44.35 -24.41
C LEU A 230 6.47 -43.69 -25.38
N TYR A 231 7.41 -42.89 -24.88
CA TYR A 231 8.27 -42.04 -25.74
C TYR A 231 9.78 -42.26 -25.54
N THR A 232 10.19 -43.13 -24.61
CA THR A 232 11.64 -43.42 -24.39
C THR A 232 12.34 -43.86 -25.68
N GLN A 233 11.70 -44.62 -26.56
CA GLN A 233 12.28 -45.05 -27.84
C GLN A 233 12.45 -43.90 -28.86
N LEU A 234 11.85 -42.75 -28.61
CA LEU A 234 11.96 -41.58 -29.48
C LEU A 234 13.11 -40.66 -29.11
N ILE A 235 13.68 -40.84 -27.90
CA ILE A 235 14.76 -39.98 -27.39
C ILE A 235 16.00 -40.10 -28.33
N GLY A 236 16.50 -38.94 -28.76
CA GLY A 236 17.61 -38.83 -29.69
C GLY A 236 17.22 -38.94 -31.19
N LYS A 237 15.96 -39.27 -31.51
CA LYS A 237 15.44 -39.20 -32.88
C LYS A 237 15.13 -37.76 -33.29
N ILE A 238 14.84 -37.56 -34.58
CA ILE A 238 14.47 -36.26 -35.16
C ILE A 238 12.96 -36.24 -35.43
N ALA A 239 12.30 -35.20 -34.91
CA ALA A 239 10.91 -34.85 -35.25
C ALA A 239 10.86 -33.86 -36.42
N ILE A 240 9.86 -34.07 -37.31
CA ILE A 240 9.54 -33.17 -38.40
C ILE A 240 8.35 -32.32 -37.97
N VAL A 241 8.56 -31.04 -37.82
CA VAL A 241 7.52 -30.09 -37.37
C VAL A 241 6.42 -29.96 -38.42
N ALA A 242 5.18 -30.03 -37.95
CA ALA A 242 4.01 -29.85 -38.79
C ALA A 242 4.07 -28.53 -39.59
N ILE A 243 3.60 -28.54 -40.80
CA ILE A 243 3.52 -27.42 -41.74
C ILE A 243 4.88 -26.90 -42.20
N THR A 244 5.82 -26.68 -41.29
CA THR A 244 7.12 -26.07 -41.58
C THR A 244 8.16 -27.05 -42.14
N GLY A 245 8.01 -28.34 -41.89
CA GLY A 245 8.96 -29.36 -42.23
C GLY A 245 10.30 -29.27 -41.53
N ALA A 246 10.43 -28.40 -40.54
CA ALA A 246 11.66 -28.22 -39.76
C ALA A 246 12.03 -29.51 -39.02
N ARG A 247 13.32 -29.89 -39.09
CA ARG A 247 13.88 -31.07 -38.43
C ARG A 247 14.41 -30.65 -37.06
N VAL A 248 13.87 -31.20 -35.97
CA VAL A 248 14.24 -30.86 -34.60
C VAL A 248 14.49 -32.10 -33.75
N PRO A 249 15.44 -32.08 -32.81
CA PRO A 249 15.71 -33.23 -31.94
C PRO A 249 14.60 -33.50 -30.96
N ILE A 250 14.41 -34.78 -30.61
CA ILE A 250 13.58 -35.21 -29.46
C ILE A 250 14.50 -35.45 -28.28
N ILE A 251 14.32 -34.69 -27.21
CA ILE A 251 15.19 -34.61 -26.01
C ILE A 251 14.41 -35.00 -24.76
N ALA A 252 15.08 -35.72 -23.82
CA ALA A 252 14.50 -36.01 -22.51
C ALA A 252 14.75 -34.90 -21.51
N ASP A 253 13.74 -34.54 -20.74
CA ASP A 253 13.87 -33.60 -19.63
C ASP A 253 12.86 -33.90 -18.52
N ASP A 254 13.29 -33.87 -17.26
CA ASP A 254 12.51 -34.17 -16.04
C ASP A 254 11.42 -33.13 -15.73
N LYS A 255 11.47 -31.97 -16.36
CA LYS A 255 10.44 -30.93 -16.20
C LYS A 255 9.21 -31.14 -17.10
N VAL A 256 9.26 -32.08 -18.02
CA VAL A 256 8.07 -32.50 -18.78
C VAL A 256 7.11 -33.25 -17.86
N LYS A 257 5.85 -32.91 -17.90
CA LYS A 257 4.81 -33.62 -17.13
C LYS A 257 4.17 -34.70 -18.01
N ILE A 258 4.29 -35.96 -17.58
CA ILE A 258 3.79 -37.13 -18.31
C ILE A 258 2.26 -37.08 -18.53
N ASP A 259 1.53 -36.55 -17.54
CA ASP A 259 0.08 -36.47 -17.51
C ASP A 259 -0.50 -35.21 -18.17
N LYS A 260 0.34 -34.37 -18.75
CA LYS A 260 -0.10 -33.10 -19.38
C LYS A 260 -0.11 -33.19 -20.91
N GLY A 261 -1.27 -32.96 -21.51
CA GLY A 261 -1.43 -33.00 -22.97
C GLY A 261 -1.21 -34.41 -23.53
N THR A 262 -0.22 -34.55 -24.42
CA THR A 262 0.16 -35.84 -25.04
C THR A 262 1.40 -36.47 -24.38
N GLY A 263 2.02 -35.86 -23.38
CA GLY A 263 3.32 -36.27 -22.84
C GLY A 263 4.52 -35.75 -23.66
N LEU A 264 4.29 -35.27 -24.88
CA LEU A 264 5.26 -34.61 -25.74
C LEU A 264 5.03 -33.11 -25.79
N VAL A 265 6.08 -32.30 -25.64
CA VAL A 265 6.02 -30.86 -25.62
C VAL A 265 6.95 -30.26 -26.68
N MET A 266 6.42 -29.43 -27.57
CA MET A 266 7.27 -28.65 -28.48
C MET A 266 7.92 -27.47 -27.74
N CYS A 267 9.20 -27.25 -27.92
CA CYS A 267 9.92 -26.07 -27.46
C CYS A 267 10.01 -25.06 -28.60
N CYS A 268 9.39 -23.89 -28.38
CA CYS A 268 9.35 -22.80 -29.35
C CYS A 268 9.94 -21.55 -28.71
N THR A 269 11.06 -21.06 -29.19
CA THR A 269 11.77 -19.93 -28.59
C THR A 269 11.11 -18.57 -28.96
N PHE A 270 10.32 -17.88 -28.10
CA PHE A 270 10.00 -18.33 -26.73
C PHE A 270 8.49 -18.30 -26.52
N GLY A 271 7.90 -19.42 -26.16
CA GLY A 271 6.47 -19.51 -25.88
C GLY A 271 6.13 -19.27 -24.40
N ASP A 272 7.00 -19.76 -23.52
CA ASP A 272 6.88 -19.60 -22.07
C ASP A 272 8.24 -19.66 -21.36
N GLU A 273 8.23 -19.64 -20.02
CA GLU A 273 9.48 -19.70 -19.19
C GLU A 273 10.20 -21.05 -19.28
N LEU A 274 9.47 -22.13 -19.56
CA LEU A 274 10.04 -23.45 -19.71
C LEU A 274 10.87 -23.56 -21.00
N ASP A 275 10.41 -22.92 -22.05
CA ASP A 275 11.17 -22.80 -23.30
C ASP A 275 12.52 -22.10 -23.11
N ILE A 276 12.53 -21.04 -22.27
CA ILE A 276 13.77 -20.34 -21.92
C ILE A 276 14.73 -21.26 -21.15
N TYR A 277 14.20 -21.99 -20.17
CA TYR A 277 15.00 -22.95 -19.40
C TYR A 277 15.62 -24.02 -20.29
N TRP A 278 14.84 -24.63 -21.18
CA TRP A 278 15.33 -25.64 -22.11
C TRP A 278 16.31 -25.09 -23.12
N GLN A 279 16.05 -23.89 -23.64
CA GLN A 279 16.97 -23.21 -24.55
C GLN A 279 18.36 -23.01 -23.92
N GLN A 280 18.40 -22.57 -22.66
CA GLN A 280 19.64 -22.35 -21.91
C GLN A 280 20.32 -23.67 -21.52
N LYS A 281 19.56 -24.65 -20.99
CA LYS A 281 20.10 -25.93 -20.53
C LYS A 281 20.69 -26.78 -21.65
N HIS A 282 20.05 -26.78 -22.79
CA HIS A 282 20.41 -27.62 -23.93
C HIS A 282 21.12 -26.87 -25.07
N GLY A 283 21.37 -25.55 -24.92
CA GLY A 283 22.03 -24.74 -25.94
C GLY A 283 21.26 -24.66 -27.26
N LEU A 284 19.90 -24.64 -27.20
CA LEU A 284 19.07 -24.66 -28.39
C LEU A 284 19.17 -23.35 -29.20
N PRO A 285 19.01 -23.36 -30.53
CA PRO A 285 19.02 -22.14 -31.32
C PRO A 285 17.84 -21.23 -30.98
N MET A 286 18.03 -19.90 -31.11
CA MET A 286 16.96 -18.92 -30.96
C MET A 286 16.31 -18.58 -32.29
N LYS A 287 14.99 -18.77 -32.42
CA LYS A 287 14.17 -18.35 -33.56
C LYS A 287 13.13 -17.36 -33.09
N ILE A 288 13.36 -16.06 -33.34
CA ILE A 288 12.46 -14.99 -32.94
C ILE A 288 11.46 -14.73 -34.02
N ILE A 289 10.17 -15.01 -33.78
CA ILE A 289 9.09 -14.86 -34.77
C ILE A 289 7.99 -13.88 -34.33
N ILE A 290 8.14 -13.24 -33.19
CA ILE A 290 7.23 -12.19 -32.72
C ILE A 290 8.03 -10.91 -32.62
N ASP A 291 7.50 -9.83 -33.20
CA ASP A 291 8.09 -8.49 -33.12
C ASP A 291 7.57 -7.70 -31.92
N GLN A 292 8.11 -6.50 -31.71
CA GLN A 292 7.73 -5.61 -30.61
C GLN A 292 6.27 -5.10 -30.68
N ASP A 293 5.62 -5.22 -31.83
CA ASP A 293 4.21 -4.88 -32.05
C ASP A 293 3.26 -6.06 -31.80
N GLY A 294 3.80 -7.21 -31.36
CA GLY A 294 3.06 -8.46 -31.17
C GLY A 294 2.55 -9.05 -32.49
N ARG A 295 3.31 -8.88 -33.55
CA ARG A 295 3.03 -9.45 -34.87
C ARG A 295 4.01 -10.55 -35.19
N ILE A 296 3.57 -11.50 -35.97
CA ILE A 296 4.45 -12.55 -36.50
C ILE A 296 5.40 -11.92 -37.52
N SER A 297 6.70 -12.16 -37.33
CA SER A 297 7.78 -11.76 -38.23
C SER A 297 8.65 -12.97 -38.52
N LEU A 298 8.53 -13.51 -39.71
CA LEU A 298 9.24 -14.72 -40.14
C LEU A 298 10.57 -14.43 -40.86
N ASP A 299 10.97 -13.15 -40.94
CA ASP A 299 12.19 -12.74 -41.65
C ASP A 299 13.45 -13.32 -41.00
N SER A 300 13.47 -13.52 -39.70
CA SER A 300 14.60 -14.14 -38.97
C SER A 300 14.74 -15.65 -39.20
N VAL A 301 13.65 -16.31 -39.59
CA VAL A 301 13.61 -17.77 -39.84
C VAL A 301 13.81 -18.09 -41.33
N TYR A 302 13.25 -17.27 -42.23
CA TYR A 302 13.22 -17.51 -43.68
C TYR A 302 13.91 -16.43 -44.51
N GLY A 303 14.35 -15.30 -43.95
CA GLY A 303 14.96 -14.17 -44.63
C GLY A 303 16.47 -14.03 -44.35
N ASN A 304 17.17 -13.28 -45.18
CA ASN A 304 18.58 -12.94 -44.98
C ASN A 304 18.75 -12.11 -43.67
N ASN A 305 19.59 -12.54 -42.79
CA ASN A 305 19.90 -12.07 -41.44
C ASN A 305 20.28 -10.58 -41.24
N ARG A 306 19.66 -9.61 -41.88
CA ARG A 306 20.07 -8.19 -41.79
C ARG A 306 19.07 -7.22 -41.12
N SER A 307 17.91 -7.62 -40.67
CA SER A 307 16.90 -6.62 -40.26
C SER A 307 16.33 -6.64 -38.84
N GLN A 308 16.72 -7.54 -37.94
CA GLN A 308 16.07 -7.63 -36.61
C GLN A 308 16.76 -6.90 -35.44
N CYS A 309 17.85 -6.16 -35.63
CA CYS A 309 18.41 -5.28 -34.60
C CYS A 309 17.90 -3.82 -34.67
N GLN A 310 16.79 -3.54 -35.39
CA GLN A 310 16.32 -2.17 -35.66
C GLN A 310 15.12 -1.71 -34.81
N GLY A 311 15.02 -2.13 -33.55
CA GLY A 311 13.99 -1.64 -32.58
C GLY A 311 14.42 -0.49 -31.69
N THR A 312 15.68 -0.12 -31.66
CA THR A 312 16.22 0.98 -30.85
C THR A 312 17.17 1.82 -31.67
N GLY A 313 16.66 2.65 -32.61
CA GLY A 313 17.38 3.77 -33.20
C GLY A 313 18.80 3.56 -33.74
N MET A 314 19.28 2.34 -33.96
CA MET A 314 20.60 2.09 -34.52
C MET A 314 20.54 2.12 -36.05
N THR A 315 21.16 3.11 -36.64
CA THR A 315 21.43 3.24 -38.07
C THR A 315 22.20 2.01 -38.62
N LYS A 316 21.85 1.64 -39.85
CA LYS A 316 22.54 0.59 -40.62
C LYS A 316 24.07 0.76 -40.57
N GLY A 317 24.76 -0.23 -40.06
CA GLY A 317 26.18 -0.37 -40.28
C GLY A 317 27.04 -0.48 -39.01
N SER A 318 27.22 -1.69 -38.51
CA SER A 318 28.52 -2.21 -38.03
C SER A 318 28.35 -3.61 -37.44
N ASP A 319 29.16 -4.53 -37.87
CA ASP A 319 29.32 -5.88 -37.36
C ASP A 319 29.66 -5.82 -35.86
N ILE A 320 28.77 -6.31 -34.99
CA ILE A 320 29.08 -6.50 -33.57
C ILE A 320 29.74 -7.88 -33.44
N PRO A 321 30.92 -8.02 -32.83
CA PRO A 321 31.53 -9.31 -32.64
C PRO A 321 30.62 -10.20 -31.77
N VAL A 322 30.32 -11.39 -32.28
CA VAL A 322 29.76 -12.48 -31.48
C VAL A 322 30.83 -12.86 -30.45
N LEU A 323 30.55 -12.71 -29.16
CA LEU A 323 31.39 -13.24 -28.09
C LEU A 323 31.45 -14.77 -28.24
N ASP A 324 32.65 -15.25 -28.50
CA ASP A 324 33.01 -16.66 -28.57
C ASP A 324 32.67 -17.37 -27.26
N THR A 325 31.58 -18.13 -27.25
CA THR A 325 31.19 -18.97 -26.11
C THR A 325 31.77 -20.40 -26.20
N GLY A 326 32.81 -20.64 -26.91
CA GLY A 326 33.58 -21.90 -26.85
C GLY A 326 32.80 -23.21 -27.10
N ILE A 327 31.57 -23.14 -27.61
CA ILE A 327 30.73 -24.27 -28.00
C ILE A 327 30.78 -24.36 -29.51
N GLN A 328 31.37 -25.42 -30.06
CA GLN A 328 31.36 -25.66 -31.52
C GLN A 328 29.93 -25.71 -32.01
N PRO A 329 29.56 -24.96 -33.08
CA PRO A 329 28.26 -25.06 -33.69
C PRO A 329 28.07 -26.47 -34.24
N LEU A 330 26.94 -27.12 -33.90
CA LEU A 330 26.46 -28.24 -34.71
C LEU A 330 26.35 -27.73 -36.16
N GLU A 331 26.91 -28.44 -37.12
CA GLU A 331 26.92 -28.10 -38.54
C GLU A 331 25.59 -27.58 -38.97
N GLU A 332 25.58 -26.44 -39.68
CA GLU A 332 24.40 -25.84 -40.30
C GLU A 332 23.66 -26.88 -41.18
N THR A 333 22.65 -27.53 -40.56
CA THR A 333 21.72 -28.31 -41.37
C THR A 333 20.93 -27.30 -42.18
N HIS A 334 20.97 -27.46 -43.51
CA HIS A 334 20.36 -26.63 -44.52
C HIS A 334 19.09 -25.91 -44.08
N ALA A 335 19.04 -24.58 -44.26
CA ALA A 335 17.81 -23.81 -44.02
C ALA A 335 16.64 -24.51 -44.75
N PRO A 336 15.52 -24.77 -44.03
CA PRO A 336 14.39 -25.43 -44.67
C PRO A 336 13.94 -24.63 -45.90
N ALA A 337 13.66 -25.32 -46.99
CA ALA A 337 13.13 -24.70 -48.20
C ALA A 337 11.93 -23.82 -47.82
N ARG A 338 11.96 -22.57 -48.27
CA ARG A 338 10.89 -21.59 -47.99
C ARG A 338 9.55 -22.21 -48.36
N ASP A 339 8.72 -22.64 -47.39
CA ASP A 339 7.30 -22.90 -47.68
C ASP A 339 6.63 -21.53 -47.85
N ALA A 340 6.65 -21.02 -49.06
CA ALA A 340 6.13 -19.71 -49.43
C ALA A 340 4.66 -19.52 -48.96
N GLY A 341 3.93 -20.62 -48.83
CA GLY A 341 2.53 -20.58 -48.47
C GLY A 341 2.30 -20.10 -47.04
N ILE A 342 3.07 -20.59 -46.05
CA ILE A 342 2.90 -20.17 -44.63
C ILE A 342 3.40 -18.74 -44.42
N TYR A 343 4.56 -18.42 -45.02
CA TYR A 343 5.14 -17.07 -44.91
C TYR A 343 4.14 -15.99 -45.34
N ASP A 344 3.56 -16.16 -46.56
CA ASP A 344 2.63 -15.18 -47.12
C ASP A 344 1.30 -15.09 -46.33
N GLU A 345 0.87 -16.18 -45.68
CA GLU A 345 -0.41 -16.25 -44.94
C GLU A 345 -0.37 -15.69 -43.53
N ILE A 346 0.76 -15.76 -42.81
CA ILE A 346 0.82 -15.36 -41.41
C ILE A 346 1.80 -14.22 -41.08
N ASN A 347 2.75 -13.93 -41.98
CA ASN A 347 3.73 -12.86 -41.77
C ASN A 347 3.04 -11.49 -41.65
N GLY A 348 3.33 -10.72 -40.61
CA GLY A 348 2.72 -9.42 -40.32
C GLY A 348 1.37 -9.48 -39.57
N LEU A 349 0.76 -10.65 -39.40
CA LEU A 349 -0.46 -10.80 -38.61
C LEU A 349 -0.18 -10.65 -37.12
N LYS A 350 -1.15 -10.15 -36.34
CA LYS A 350 -1.08 -10.21 -34.91
C LYS A 350 -1.12 -11.66 -34.43
N VAL A 351 -0.46 -11.95 -33.29
CA VAL A 351 -0.38 -13.30 -32.69
C VAL A 351 -1.72 -14.02 -32.67
N LYS A 352 -2.81 -13.36 -32.25
CA LYS A 352 -4.15 -13.96 -32.17
C LYS A 352 -4.73 -14.29 -33.56
N GLU A 353 -4.48 -13.45 -34.57
CA GLU A 353 -4.93 -13.64 -35.96
C GLU A 353 -4.14 -14.78 -36.61
N ALA A 354 -2.81 -14.79 -36.39
CA ALA A 354 -1.92 -15.85 -36.87
C ALA A 354 -2.30 -17.21 -36.26
N ARG A 355 -2.63 -17.27 -34.98
CA ARG A 355 -3.11 -18.51 -34.31
C ARG A 355 -4.33 -19.08 -35.03
N LYS A 356 -5.33 -18.23 -35.30
CA LYS A 356 -6.54 -18.65 -36.01
C LYS A 356 -6.21 -19.18 -37.40
N LYS A 357 -5.33 -18.47 -38.14
CA LYS A 357 -4.94 -18.85 -39.48
C LYS A 357 -4.17 -20.19 -39.54
N ILE A 358 -3.25 -20.40 -38.59
CA ILE A 358 -2.52 -21.68 -38.46
C ILE A 358 -3.47 -22.85 -38.19
N ILE A 359 -4.48 -22.65 -37.30
CA ILE A 359 -5.49 -23.69 -37.05
C ILE A 359 -6.26 -24.04 -38.31
N GLU A 360 -6.61 -23.05 -39.13
CA GLU A 360 -7.26 -23.27 -40.44
C GLU A 360 -6.36 -24.11 -41.38
N ILE A 361 -5.07 -23.75 -41.54
CA ILE A 361 -4.10 -24.47 -42.35
C ILE A 361 -3.90 -25.90 -41.89
N LEU A 362 -3.77 -26.11 -40.54
CA LEU A 362 -3.64 -27.45 -39.95
C LEU A 362 -4.86 -28.32 -40.24
N THR A 363 -6.06 -27.74 -40.19
CA THR A 363 -7.32 -28.43 -40.48
C THR A 363 -7.39 -28.82 -41.95
N GLU A 364 -7.09 -27.91 -42.86
CA GLU A 364 -7.09 -28.16 -44.32
C GLU A 364 -6.09 -29.25 -44.71
N LYS A 365 -4.92 -29.29 -44.09
CA LYS A 365 -3.87 -30.30 -44.34
C LYS A 365 -4.12 -31.63 -43.57
N GLY A 366 -5.19 -31.76 -42.77
CA GLY A 366 -5.49 -32.96 -42.00
C GLY A 366 -4.49 -33.26 -40.90
N LEU A 367 -3.77 -32.23 -40.40
CA LEU A 367 -2.75 -32.32 -39.38
C LEU A 367 -3.27 -31.94 -37.98
N LEU A 368 -4.48 -31.40 -37.86
CA LEU A 368 -5.19 -31.15 -36.61
C LEU A 368 -6.07 -32.34 -36.27
N ILE A 369 -5.77 -33.05 -35.19
CA ILE A 369 -6.57 -34.19 -34.71
C ILE A 369 -7.77 -33.71 -33.95
N GLU A 370 -7.56 -32.78 -33.00
CA GLU A 370 -8.54 -32.32 -32.06
C GLU A 370 -8.26 -30.87 -31.64
N SER A 371 -9.32 -30.13 -31.39
CA SER A 371 -9.26 -28.79 -30.80
C SER A 371 -10.30 -28.68 -29.71
N THR A 372 -9.86 -28.66 -28.44
CA THR A 372 -10.73 -28.65 -27.26
C THR A 372 -10.69 -27.28 -26.60
N ASN A 373 -11.86 -26.68 -26.33
CA ASN A 373 -11.93 -25.41 -25.62
C ASN A 373 -11.49 -25.59 -24.18
N ILE A 374 -10.58 -24.72 -23.73
CA ILE A 374 -10.05 -24.70 -22.37
C ILE A 374 -10.06 -23.28 -21.80
N PHE A 375 -10.13 -23.22 -20.46
CA PHE A 375 -9.84 -21.99 -19.73
C PHE A 375 -8.49 -22.14 -19.05
N HIS A 376 -7.57 -21.22 -19.31
CA HIS A 376 -6.26 -21.24 -18.68
C HIS A 376 -5.78 -19.84 -18.32
N SER A 377 -4.89 -19.80 -17.29
CA SER A 377 -4.25 -18.56 -16.88
C SER A 377 -3.20 -18.12 -17.89
N VAL A 378 -3.24 -16.84 -18.25
CA VAL A 378 -2.28 -16.19 -19.14
C VAL A 378 -1.67 -15.00 -18.42
N LYS A 379 -0.34 -14.87 -18.46
CA LYS A 379 0.39 -13.72 -17.94
C LYS A 379 0.08 -12.49 -18.77
N CYS A 380 -0.41 -11.44 -18.11
CA CYS A 380 -0.78 -10.16 -18.72
C CYS A 380 -0.03 -9.02 -18.06
N ALA A 381 0.21 -7.94 -18.78
CA ALA A 381 0.68 -6.72 -18.18
C ALA A 381 -0.41 -6.11 -17.27
N GLU A 382 -0.05 -5.74 -16.05
CA GLU A 382 -0.98 -5.14 -15.08
C GLU A 382 -1.65 -3.88 -15.65
N ARG A 383 -0.90 -3.07 -16.38
CA ARG A 383 -1.37 -1.75 -16.85
C ARG A 383 -2.17 -1.80 -18.15
N SER A 384 -1.72 -2.51 -19.17
CA SER A 384 -2.43 -2.63 -20.44
C SER A 384 -3.50 -3.70 -20.41
N GLY A 385 -3.35 -4.71 -19.55
CA GLY A 385 -4.15 -5.92 -19.56
C GLY A 385 -3.88 -6.86 -20.74
N ALA A 386 -2.88 -6.55 -21.55
CA ALA A 386 -2.51 -7.35 -22.72
C ALA A 386 -1.77 -8.62 -22.31
N PRO A 387 -1.99 -9.76 -23.01
CA PRO A 387 -1.12 -10.92 -22.91
C PRO A 387 0.33 -10.53 -23.23
N LEU A 388 1.26 -11.01 -22.39
CA LEU A 388 2.68 -10.76 -22.57
C LEU A 388 3.29 -11.73 -23.57
N GLU A 389 4.26 -11.22 -24.35
CA GLU A 389 5.13 -12.02 -25.19
C GLU A 389 6.55 -12.07 -24.60
N ILE A 390 7.39 -13.01 -25.04
CA ILE A 390 8.78 -13.12 -24.61
C ILE A 390 9.67 -12.75 -25.79
N LEU A 391 10.42 -11.65 -25.64
CA LEU A 391 11.30 -11.15 -26.69
C LEU A 391 12.73 -10.99 -26.17
N PRO A 392 13.76 -11.44 -26.88
CA PRO A 392 15.14 -11.13 -26.54
C PRO A 392 15.45 -9.68 -26.95
N THR A 393 15.78 -8.87 -25.96
CA THR A 393 16.15 -7.46 -26.13
C THR A 393 17.25 -7.07 -25.16
N TYR A 394 18.03 -6.02 -25.52
CA TYR A 394 18.99 -5.43 -24.58
C TYR A 394 18.23 -4.62 -23.53
N GLN A 395 18.38 -5.00 -22.25
CA GLN A 395 17.74 -4.31 -21.14
C GLN A 395 18.72 -4.10 -20.00
N TRP A 396 18.43 -3.12 -19.13
CA TRP A 396 19.10 -2.93 -17.86
C TRP A 396 18.41 -3.75 -16.78
N PHE A 397 19.21 -4.43 -15.96
CA PHE A 397 18.76 -5.29 -14.88
C PHE A 397 19.43 -4.92 -13.57
N ILE A 398 18.72 -5.14 -12.46
CA ILE A 398 19.28 -5.21 -11.11
C ILE A 398 19.23 -6.67 -10.67
N LYS A 399 20.35 -7.21 -10.19
CA LYS A 399 20.45 -8.57 -9.66
C LYS A 399 19.50 -8.74 -8.48
N THR A 400 18.66 -9.76 -8.52
CA THR A 400 17.74 -10.10 -7.43
C THR A 400 17.87 -11.58 -7.05
N LEU A 401 18.14 -12.45 -8.02
CA LEU A 401 18.17 -13.89 -7.82
C LEU A 401 19.32 -14.34 -6.91
N GLU A 402 20.49 -13.75 -7.07
CA GLU A 402 21.70 -14.08 -6.30
C GLU A 402 21.62 -13.61 -4.84
N GLN A 403 20.71 -12.67 -4.53
CA GLN A 403 20.62 -11.98 -3.24
C GLN A 403 19.37 -12.33 -2.44
N LYS A 404 18.62 -13.37 -2.85
CA LYS A 404 17.36 -13.76 -2.20
C LYS A 404 17.51 -13.97 -0.69
N THR A 405 18.56 -14.66 -0.27
CA THR A 405 18.78 -14.97 1.15
C THR A 405 19.01 -13.71 1.96
N GLN A 406 19.89 -12.83 1.51
CA GLN A 406 20.20 -11.56 2.17
C GLN A 406 18.98 -10.63 2.24
N VAL A 407 18.20 -10.59 1.17
CA VAL A 407 16.95 -9.82 1.17
C VAL A 407 15.92 -10.40 2.14
N LEU A 408 15.79 -11.74 2.23
CA LEU A 408 14.92 -12.39 3.20
C LEU A 408 15.35 -12.09 4.65
N ASP A 409 16.63 -12.01 4.92
CA ASP A 409 17.14 -11.64 6.24
C ASP A 409 16.75 -10.21 6.58
N LYS A 410 16.89 -9.25 5.65
CA LYS A 410 16.42 -7.87 5.82
C LYS A 410 14.89 -7.79 6.00
N VAL A 411 14.11 -8.59 5.27
CA VAL A 411 12.65 -8.68 5.43
C VAL A 411 12.25 -9.13 6.83
N ARG A 412 12.99 -10.08 7.42
CA ARG A 412 12.76 -10.61 8.77
C ARG A 412 13.24 -9.67 9.88
N GLU A 413 14.24 -8.84 9.59
CA GLU A 413 14.74 -7.82 10.49
C GLU A 413 13.74 -6.67 10.67
N CYS A 414 12.91 -6.36 9.66
CA CYS A 414 11.82 -5.40 9.76
C CYS A 414 10.69 -5.89 10.68
N SER A 415 10.11 -4.97 11.48
CA SER A 415 8.88 -5.23 12.23
C SER A 415 7.65 -5.02 11.35
N TRP A 416 6.84 -6.06 11.16
CA TRP A 416 5.64 -6.02 10.31
C TRP A 416 4.34 -5.90 11.13
N HIS A 417 3.47 -4.99 10.72
CA HIS A 417 2.17 -4.73 11.34
C HIS A 417 1.05 -4.87 10.29
N PRO A 418 0.25 -5.97 10.29
CA PRO A 418 0.42 -7.15 11.13
C PRO A 418 1.56 -8.07 10.63
N GLU A 419 2.13 -8.86 11.53
CA GLU A 419 3.26 -9.77 11.23
C GLU A 419 2.93 -10.78 10.10
N SER A 420 1.67 -11.20 9.97
CA SER A 420 1.22 -12.12 8.93
C SER A 420 1.53 -11.62 7.50
N MET A 421 1.64 -10.32 7.29
CA MET A 421 1.94 -9.74 5.97
C MET A 421 3.39 -9.96 5.53
N ARG A 422 4.32 -10.21 6.48
CA ARG A 422 5.70 -10.62 6.16
C ARG A 422 5.74 -11.87 5.28
N LYS A 423 4.84 -12.83 5.52
CA LYS A 423 4.80 -14.08 4.75
C LYS A 423 4.52 -13.86 3.27
N ARG A 424 3.74 -12.84 2.91
CA ARG A 424 3.50 -12.47 1.50
C ARG A 424 4.80 -12.02 0.82
N MET A 425 5.63 -11.26 1.52
CA MET A 425 6.94 -10.85 1.01
C MET A 425 7.90 -12.03 0.89
N GLU A 426 7.96 -12.91 1.91
CA GLU A 426 8.82 -14.09 1.88
C GLU A 426 8.50 -14.99 0.69
N VAL A 427 7.21 -15.34 0.50
CA VAL A 427 6.75 -16.15 -0.64
C VAL A 427 7.08 -15.49 -1.98
N TRP A 428 6.93 -14.15 -2.06
CA TRP A 428 7.29 -13.41 -3.27
C TRP A 428 8.79 -13.51 -3.59
N VAL A 429 9.67 -13.29 -2.62
CA VAL A 429 11.13 -13.37 -2.80
C VAL A 429 11.57 -14.79 -3.16
N GLU A 430 11.01 -15.81 -2.50
CA GLU A 430 11.27 -17.21 -2.82
C GLU A 430 10.87 -17.55 -4.27
N GLY A 431 9.72 -17.02 -4.72
CA GLY A 431 9.14 -17.25 -6.05
C GLY A 431 9.75 -16.43 -7.18
N LEU A 432 10.76 -15.57 -6.93
CA LEU A 432 11.42 -14.81 -8.00
C LEU A 432 12.11 -15.74 -8.98
N SER A 433 11.89 -15.54 -10.27
CA SER A 433 12.51 -16.28 -11.38
C SER A 433 13.32 -15.40 -12.33
N TRP A 434 13.24 -14.08 -12.16
CA TRP A 434 13.93 -13.08 -12.99
C TRP A 434 14.67 -12.06 -12.13
N ASP A 435 15.79 -11.55 -12.65
CA ASP A 435 16.35 -10.30 -12.16
C ASP A 435 15.44 -9.13 -12.53
N TRP A 436 15.49 -8.07 -11.76
CA TRP A 436 14.62 -6.93 -11.98
C TRP A 436 15.00 -6.14 -13.23
N CYS A 437 14.19 -6.22 -14.27
CA CYS A 437 14.33 -5.39 -15.47
C CYS A 437 13.89 -3.96 -15.16
N ILE A 438 14.85 -3.01 -15.24
CA ILE A 438 14.64 -1.61 -14.86
C ILE A 438 14.56 -0.64 -16.03
N SER A 439 14.71 -1.08 -17.26
CA SER A 439 14.58 -0.20 -18.44
C SER A 439 13.20 -0.26 -19.08
N ARG A 440 12.71 0.91 -19.51
CA ARG A 440 11.42 1.08 -20.19
C ARG A 440 11.61 1.92 -21.45
N GLN A 441 10.98 1.51 -22.54
CA GLN A 441 11.00 2.17 -23.85
C GLN A 441 9.93 3.26 -23.85
N ARG A 442 10.22 4.39 -23.18
CA ARG A 442 9.30 5.50 -22.94
C ARG A 442 9.94 6.85 -23.20
N TYR A 443 9.10 7.87 -23.44
CA TYR A 443 9.54 9.25 -23.68
C TYR A 443 9.69 10.08 -22.40
N PHE A 444 8.85 9.81 -21.39
CA PHE A 444 8.81 10.52 -20.13
C PHE A 444 9.20 9.61 -18.97
N GLY A 445 10.20 9.99 -18.21
CA GLY A 445 10.75 9.25 -17.08
C GLY A 445 12.18 9.68 -16.77
N VAL A 446 12.80 9.01 -15.80
CA VAL A 446 14.21 9.26 -15.44
C VAL A 446 15.13 8.57 -16.45
N PRO A 447 15.93 9.31 -17.23
CA PRO A 447 16.83 8.72 -18.23
C PRO A 447 18.01 8.01 -17.55
N PHE A 448 18.51 6.93 -18.18
CA PHE A 448 19.79 6.32 -17.78
C PHE A 448 20.96 7.27 -18.06
N PRO A 449 21.86 7.55 -17.10
CA PRO A 449 22.98 8.46 -17.31
C PRO A 449 24.12 7.76 -18.07
N VAL A 450 23.84 7.25 -19.29
CA VAL A 450 24.70 6.31 -20.02
C VAL A 450 24.78 6.64 -21.49
N TRP A 451 25.98 6.44 -22.05
CA TRP A 451 26.25 6.41 -23.50
C TRP A 451 27.03 5.13 -23.84
N HIS A 452 26.98 4.73 -25.10
CA HIS A 452 27.73 3.59 -25.66
C HIS A 452 28.75 4.11 -26.67
N SER A 453 30.05 3.72 -26.54
CA SER A 453 31.11 4.13 -27.45
C SER A 453 30.94 3.51 -28.84
N LYS A 454 31.22 4.31 -29.87
CA LYS A 454 31.39 3.88 -31.24
C LYS A 454 32.86 3.94 -31.65
N ARG A 455 33.76 4.37 -30.79
CA ARG A 455 35.18 4.46 -31.14
C ARG A 455 35.72 3.08 -31.51
N LYS A 456 36.57 3.06 -32.50
CA LYS A 456 37.24 1.83 -32.96
C LYS A 456 38.05 1.21 -31.79
N GLY A 457 37.73 -0.02 -31.46
CA GLY A 457 38.31 -0.73 -30.32
C GLY A 457 37.65 -0.49 -28.95
N GLU A 458 36.61 0.33 -28.93
CA GLU A 458 35.75 0.56 -27.73
C GLU A 458 34.26 0.34 -28.05
N GLU A 459 33.94 -0.32 -29.17
CA GLU A 459 32.56 -0.47 -29.64
C GLU A 459 31.67 -1.11 -28.57
N GLY A 460 30.56 -0.44 -28.22
CA GLY A 460 29.62 -0.88 -27.19
C GLY A 460 30.08 -0.66 -25.75
N LYS A 461 31.29 -0.15 -25.50
CA LYS A 461 31.73 0.19 -24.14
C LYS A 461 30.74 1.17 -23.50
N ILE A 462 30.31 0.82 -22.29
CA ILE A 462 29.41 1.64 -21.48
C ILE A 462 30.20 2.82 -20.89
N ILE A 463 29.71 4.02 -21.11
CA ILE A 463 30.22 5.27 -20.56
C ILE A 463 29.20 5.82 -19.59
N LEU A 464 29.53 5.90 -18.29
CA LEU A 464 28.67 6.46 -17.25
C LEU A 464 28.91 7.98 -17.09
N ALA A 465 27.86 8.71 -16.74
CA ALA A 465 28.01 10.11 -16.34
C ALA A 465 28.78 10.22 -15.01
N GLU A 466 29.55 11.30 -14.88
CA GLU A 466 30.19 11.64 -13.61
C GLU A 466 29.12 12.09 -12.59
N VAL A 467 29.16 11.53 -11.37
CA VAL A 467 28.18 11.82 -10.30
C VAL A 467 28.00 13.31 -10.03
N LYS A 468 29.07 14.10 -10.07
CA LYS A 468 29.03 15.56 -9.86
C LYS A 468 28.25 16.31 -10.93
N GLY A 469 28.04 15.72 -12.10
CA GLY A 469 27.31 16.34 -13.23
C GLY A 469 25.82 16.03 -13.25
N LEU A 470 25.32 15.14 -12.37
CA LEU A 470 23.93 14.72 -12.38
C LEU A 470 22.99 15.82 -11.87
N PRO A 471 21.73 15.92 -12.37
CA PRO A 471 21.14 15.02 -13.37
C PRO A 471 21.55 15.38 -14.81
N ILE A 472 21.56 14.37 -15.70
CA ILE A 472 21.78 14.55 -17.13
C ILE A 472 20.69 13.88 -17.96
N ASP A 473 20.50 14.35 -19.21
CA ASP A 473 19.73 13.66 -20.27
C ASP A 473 20.72 13.25 -21.37
N PRO A 474 21.03 11.95 -21.55
CA PRO A 474 22.06 11.52 -22.51
C PRO A 474 21.70 11.87 -23.97
N LEU A 475 20.43 12.17 -24.25
CA LEU A 475 19.98 12.64 -25.56
C LEU A 475 20.36 14.11 -25.82
N LYS A 476 20.67 14.89 -24.79
CA LYS A 476 21.04 16.32 -24.85
C LYS A 476 22.47 16.58 -24.42
N ASP A 477 22.95 15.81 -23.44
CA ASP A 477 24.26 16.00 -22.81
C ASP A 477 25.31 15.06 -23.45
N LEU A 478 26.58 15.45 -23.39
CA LEU A 478 27.71 14.66 -23.91
C LEU A 478 28.65 14.24 -22.79
N PRO A 479 29.18 13.02 -22.79
CA PRO A 479 30.17 12.58 -21.83
C PRO A 479 31.52 13.29 -22.13
N LYS A 480 32.28 13.57 -21.07
CA LYS A 480 33.57 14.23 -21.18
C LYS A 480 34.55 13.45 -22.09
N GLY A 481 35.12 14.17 -23.04
CA GLY A 481 36.13 13.61 -23.95
C GLY A 481 35.56 12.83 -25.14
N TYR A 482 34.30 12.89 -25.40
CA TYR A 482 33.62 12.29 -26.57
C TYR A 482 32.87 13.33 -27.38
N SER A 483 32.85 13.15 -28.72
CA SER A 483 31.98 13.88 -29.62
C SER A 483 30.66 13.12 -29.83
N LYS A 484 29.68 13.81 -30.40
CA LYS A 484 28.35 13.23 -30.69
C LYS A 484 28.40 12.04 -31.64
N GLU A 485 29.36 12.06 -32.55
CA GLU A 485 29.57 11.04 -33.61
C GLU A 485 30.18 9.76 -33.01
N GLU A 486 30.89 9.90 -31.87
CA GLU A 486 31.61 8.78 -31.22
C GLU A 486 30.79 8.01 -30.20
N ILE A 487 29.55 8.42 -29.96
CA ILE A 487 28.69 7.81 -28.96
C ILE A 487 27.30 7.51 -29.48
N ILE A 488 26.61 6.61 -28.78
CA ILE A 488 25.17 6.37 -28.87
C ILE A 488 24.59 6.64 -27.48
N PRO A 489 23.68 7.61 -27.32
CA PRO A 489 23.00 7.81 -26.05
C PRO A 489 22.06 6.65 -25.76
N ASP A 490 21.94 6.25 -24.50
CA ASP A 490 20.88 5.35 -24.06
C ASP A 490 19.54 6.06 -24.21
N GLN A 491 18.55 5.42 -24.80
CA GLN A 491 17.24 6.01 -25.12
C GLN A 491 16.16 5.62 -24.10
N ASP A 492 16.43 4.59 -23.30
CA ASP A 492 15.48 4.08 -22.33
C ASP A 492 15.39 4.99 -21.10
N VAL A 493 14.27 4.96 -20.45
CA VAL A 493 14.08 5.54 -19.12
C VAL A 493 14.00 4.45 -18.07
N MET A 494 14.29 4.80 -16.82
CA MET A 494 14.18 3.88 -15.71
C MET A 494 12.71 3.53 -15.44
N ASP A 495 12.48 2.31 -15.00
CA ASP A 495 11.22 1.87 -14.41
C ASP A 495 10.80 2.87 -13.30
N THR A 496 9.53 3.23 -13.25
CA THR A 496 8.98 4.10 -12.20
C THR A 496 9.33 3.60 -10.80
N TRP A 497 9.28 2.29 -10.59
CA TRP A 497 9.69 1.67 -9.34
C TRP A 497 11.16 1.86 -9.00
N ALA A 498 12.03 2.09 -9.97
CA ALA A 498 13.44 2.34 -9.71
C ALA A 498 13.67 3.68 -8.97
N THR A 499 12.83 4.67 -9.18
CA THR A 499 12.82 5.92 -8.41
C THR A 499 12.01 5.79 -7.13
N SER A 500 10.79 5.24 -7.21
CA SER A 500 9.93 5.07 -6.03
C SER A 500 10.54 4.17 -4.96
N ALA A 501 11.41 3.21 -5.35
CA ALA A 501 12.15 2.34 -4.42
C ALA A 501 13.24 3.03 -3.60
N ILE A 502 13.48 4.34 -3.78
CA ILE A 502 14.43 5.11 -2.97
C ILE A 502 13.77 6.29 -2.25
N THR A 503 12.46 6.21 -1.96
CA THR A 503 11.75 7.30 -1.27
C THR A 503 12.35 7.68 0.08
N PRO A 504 12.86 6.78 0.94
CA PRO A 504 13.60 7.17 2.14
C PRO A 504 14.86 7.99 1.82
N GLN A 505 15.59 7.60 0.79
CA GLN A 505 16.79 8.29 0.30
C GLN A 505 16.44 9.61 -0.38
N LEU A 506 15.32 9.69 -1.14
CA LEU A 506 14.83 10.97 -1.71
C LEU A 506 14.52 11.96 -0.61
N SER A 507 13.84 11.53 0.44
CA SER A 507 13.54 12.35 1.62
C SER A 507 14.82 12.79 2.35
N ALA A 508 15.82 11.91 2.42
CA ALA A 508 17.13 12.16 3.01
C ALA A 508 18.05 13.03 2.12
N LEU A 509 17.71 13.19 0.83
CA LEU A 509 18.53 13.82 -0.19
C LEU A 509 19.90 13.14 -0.40
N ALA A 510 19.98 11.84 -0.13
CA ALA A 510 21.21 11.06 -0.29
C ALA A 510 20.88 9.59 -0.55
N VAL A 511 21.69 8.94 -1.38
CA VAL A 511 21.62 7.52 -1.69
C VAL A 511 22.16 6.69 -0.52
N ASN A 512 23.28 7.15 0.06
CA ASN A 512 23.92 6.60 1.25
C ASN A 512 24.71 7.73 1.98
N SER A 513 25.46 7.41 3.02
CA SER A 513 26.22 8.38 3.83
C SER A 513 27.28 9.15 3.05
N GLU A 514 27.77 8.63 1.92
CA GLU A 514 28.87 9.21 1.12
C GLU A 514 28.37 9.83 -0.19
N LEU A 515 27.21 9.40 -0.67
CA LEU A 515 26.68 9.74 -1.97
C LEU A 515 25.31 10.43 -1.85
N GLY A 516 25.25 11.73 -2.08
CA GLY A 516 24.01 12.51 -2.01
C GLY A 516 24.17 13.95 -2.47
N LEU A 517 23.07 14.68 -2.38
CA LEU A 517 23.03 16.13 -2.57
C LEU A 517 23.49 16.83 -1.28
N PRO A 518 23.95 18.10 -1.35
CA PRO A 518 24.34 18.84 -0.15
C PRO A 518 23.21 18.92 0.89
N SER A 519 23.26 18.06 1.90
CA SER A 519 22.24 17.96 2.95
C SER A 519 22.81 17.24 4.18
N HIS A 520 22.26 17.56 5.37
CA HIS A 520 22.58 16.87 6.63
C HIS A 520 21.36 16.03 7.11
N ARG A 521 20.44 15.66 6.20
CA ARG A 521 19.22 14.92 6.56
C ARG A 521 19.47 13.43 6.75
N TYR A 522 20.36 12.83 5.97
CA TYR A 522 20.56 11.38 5.94
C TYR A 522 20.72 10.76 7.34
N ASP A 523 21.67 11.22 8.12
CA ASP A 523 21.95 10.70 9.46
C ASP A 523 20.81 10.93 10.48
N LYS A 524 19.86 11.81 10.17
CA LYS A 524 18.73 12.13 11.04
C LYS A 524 17.48 11.32 10.77
N ILE A 525 17.27 10.94 9.50
CA ILE A 525 16.00 10.38 9.05
C ILE A 525 16.11 9.03 8.35
N PHE A 526 17.31 8.53 8.08
CA PHE A 526 17.53 7.21 7.49
C PHE A 526 18.28 6.29 8.46
N PRO A 527 17.83 5.04 8.68
CA PRO A 527 16.58 4.47 8.18
C PRO A 527 15.34 5.12 8.81
N ALA A 528 14.22 5.16 8.09
CA ALA A 528 12.97 5.70 8.62
C ALA A 528 12.41 4.83 9.77
N ASP A 529 11.57 5.42 10.62
CA ASP A 529 10.94 4.67 11.72
C ASP A 529 9.72 3.88 11.26
N LEU A 530 8.96 4.43 10.30
CA LEU A 530 7.71 3.85 9.81
C LEU A 530 7.57 3.95 8.31
N ARG A 531 7.16 2.84 7.69
CA ARG A 531 6.59 2.79 6.35
C ARG A 531 5.14 2.34 6.43
N SER A 532 4.23 3.10 5.86
CA SER A 532 2.84 2.69 5.68
C SER A 532 2.53 2.44 4.22
N GLN A 533 1.81 1.36 3.91
CA GLN A 533 1.37 1.04 2.54
C GLN A 533 0.25 0.00 2.54
N SER A 534 -0.42 -0.15 1.38
CA SER A 534 -1.35 -1.26 1.14
C SER A 534 -0.60 -2.56 0.86
N HIS A 535 -1.24 -3.70 1.15
CA HIS A 535 -0.70 -5.02 0.84
C HIS A 535 -0.50 -5.28 -0.66
N GLU A 536 -1.15 -4.52 -1.52
CA GLU A 536 -1.05 -4.63 -2.98
C GLU A 536 0.36 -4.35 -3.51
N ILE A 537 1.07 -3.41 -2.87
CA ILE A 537 2.40 -2.98 -3.30
C ILE A 537 3.55 -3.58 -2.47
N ILE A 538 3.30 -4.71 -1.77
CA ILE A 538 4.35 -5.46 -1.07
C ILE A 538 5.39 -5.99 -2.07
N ARG A 539 4.93 -6.61 -3.16
CA ARG A 539 5.80 -7.22 -4.19
C ARG A 539 6.56 -6.21 -5.06
N THR A 540 6.10 -4.97 -5.09
CA THR A 540 6.71 -3.89 -5.86
C THR A 540 7.49 -2.96 -4.94
N TRP A 541 6.82 -1.99 -4.35
CA TRP A 541 7.47 -0.92 -3.64
C TRP A 541 8.23 -1.41 -2.40
N ALA A 542 7.60 -2.17 -1.49
CA ALA A 542 8.30 -2.62 -0.30
C ALA A 542 9.50 -3.50 -0.65
N PHE A 543 9.35 -4.45 -1.57
CA PHE A 543 10.43 -5.33 -2.01
C PHE A 543 11.61 -4.56 -2.60
N TYR A 544 11.35 -3.70 -3.58
CA TYR A 544 12.41 -2.95 -4.26
C TYR A 544 13.09 -1.93 -3.34
N THR A 545 12.36 -1.36 -2.36
CA THR A 545 12.97 -0.43 -1.39
C THR A 545 13.92 -1.16 -0.44
N ILE A 546 13.53 -2.34 0.08
CA ILE A 546 14.41 -3.17 0.92
C ILE A 546 15.66 -3.59 0.14
N LEU A 547 15.48 -4.07 -1.11
CA LEU A 547 16.57 -4.46 -2.00
C LEU A 547 17.58 -3.33 -2.21
N LYS A 548 17.09 -2.13 -2.56
CA LYS A 548 17.97 -0.98 -2.81
C LYS A 548 18.65 -0.47 -1.56
N ALA A 549 17.96 -0.41 -0.43
CA ALA A 549 18.57 0.00 0.84
C ALA A 549 19.69 -0.95 1.26
N HIS A 550 19.48 -2.27 1.08
CA HIS A 550 20.52 -3.27 1.28
C HIS A 550 21.72 -3.03 0.36
N TYR A 551 21.51 -2.82 -0.93
CA TYR A 551 22.60 -2.63 -1.89
C TYR A 551 23.38 -1.32 -1.70
N HIS A 552 22.70 -0.24 -1.34
CA HIS A 552 23.33 1.06 -1.17
C HIS A 552 24.09 1.21 0.13
N ALA A 553 23.55 0.67 1.24
CA ALA A 553 24.00 0.95 2.58
C ALA A 553 24.06 -0.27 3.52
N ASP A 554 23.76 -1.48 3.03
CA ASP A 554 23.56 -2.70 3.84
C ASP A 554 22.63 -2.47 5.06
N SER A 555 21.62 -1.66 4.88
CA SER A 555 20.71 -1.19 5.93
C SER A 555 19.27 -1.56 5.59
N LEU A 556 18.39 -1.50 6.63
CA LEU A 556 16.95 -1.42 6.43
C LEU A 556 16.58 -0.02 5.92
N PRO A 557 15.56 0.11 5.06
CA PRO A 557 15.03 1.42 4.68
C PRO A 557 14.15 2.03 5.77
N TRP A 558 13.52 1.20 6.62
CA TRP A 558 12.67 1.57 7.76
C TRP A 558 12.67 0.45 8.82
N LYS A 559 12.34 0.81 10.06
CA LYS A 559 12.26 -0.14 11.19
C LYS A 559 10.95 -0.90 11.23
N ASN A 560 9.83 -0.20 10.94
CA ASN A 560 8.48 -0.72 10.99
C ASN A 560 7.79 -0.55 9.66
N ILE A 561 6.99 -1.55 9.25
CA ILE A 561 6.13 -1.49 8.09
C ILE A 561 4.68 -1.77 8.47
N MET A 562 3.80 -0.81 8.24
CA MET A 562 2.37 -0.88 8.55
C MET A 562 1.58 -1.15 7.27
N ILE A 563 0.88 -2.28 7.21
CA ILE A 563 0.18 -2.75 6.01
C ILE A 563 -1.33 -2.60 6.17
N SER A 564 -1.95 -1.77 5.34
CA SER A 564 -3.41 -1.68 5.23
C SER A 564 -3.98 -2.71 4.26
N GLY A 565 -5.24 -3.13 4.50
CA GLY A 565 -6.05 -3.85 3.52
C GLY A 565 -6.58 -2.94 2.41
N TRP A 566 -7.37 -3.49 1.50
CA TRP A 566 -8.12 -2.72 0.52
C TRP A 566 -9.37 -2.06 1.12
N CYS A 567 -9.71 -0.89 0.61
CA CYS A 567 -11.05 -0.36 0.73
C CYS A 567 -11.90 -0.92 -0.43
N LEU A 568 -12.89 -1.74 -0.10
CA LEU A 568 -13.80 -2.36 -1.07
C LEU A 568 -15.06 -1.51 -1.23
N ALA A 569 -15.67 -1.57 -2.41
CA ALA A 569 -17.00 -0.97 -2.64
C ALA A 569 -18.12 -1.76 -1.92
N ASP A 570 -19.34 -1.23 -1.94
CA ASP A 570 -20.52 -1.85 -1.31
C ASP A 570 -20.77 -3.29 -1.79
N ASP A 571 -20.40 -3.59 -3.04
CA ASP A 571 -20.50 -4.91 -3.65
C ASP A 571 -19.37 -5.88 -3.21
N LYS A 572 -18.60 -5.50 -2.21
CA LYS A 572 -17.42 -6.22 -1.67
C LYS A 572 -16.32 -6.50 -2.71
N LYS A 573 -16.30 -5.74 -3.80
CA LYS A 573 -15.27 -5.85 -4.83
C LYS A 573 -14.29 -4.68 -4.75
N LYS A 574 -13.06 -4.91 -5.24
CA LYS A 574 -12.08 -3.85 -5.39
C LYS A 574 -12.65 -2.73 -6.27
N MET A 575 -12.52 -1.48 -5.81
CA MET A 575 -12.90 -0.30 -6.58
C MET A 575 -12.05 -0.20 -7.84
N SER A 576 -12.68 -0.03 -9.00
CA SER A 576 -11.97 0.19 -10.26
C SER A 576 -12.77 1.06 -11.22
N LYS A 577 -12.05 1.80 -12.08
CA LYS A 577 -12.66 2.64 -13.13
C LYS A 577 -13.51 1.82 -14.10
N SER A 578 -13.04 0.63 -14.46
CA SER A 578 -13.70 -0.26 -15.43
C SER A 578 -15.03 -0.82 -14.92
N LYS A 579 -15.20 -0.91 -13.61
CA LYS A 579 -16.45 -1.40 -12.97
C LYS A 579 -17.42 -0.28 -12.60
N GLY A 580 -17.00 0.99 -12.66
CA GLY A 580 -17.84 2.13 -12.31
C GLY A 580 -18.24 2.22 -10.83
N ASN A 581 -17.55 1.47 -9.93
CA ASN A 581 -17.86 1.38 -8.50
C ASN A 581 -16.95 2.24 -7.62
N ILE A 582 -16.37 3.31 -8.18
CA ILE A 582 -15.51 4.24 -7.45
C ILE A 582 -16.38 5.18 -6.61
N ILE A 583 -16.08 5.27 -5.32
CA ILE A 583 -16.71 6.21 -4.39
C ILE A 583 -15.85 7.47 -4.31
N THR A 584 -16.48 8.60 -4.66
CA THR A 584 -15.79 9.91 -4.73
C THR A 584 -15.66 10.51 -3.32
N PRO A 585 -14.45 10.87 -2.87
CA PRO A 585 -14.21 11.36 -1.52
C PRO A 585 -14.93 12.67 -1.20
N HIS A 586 -14.99 13.60 -2.14
CA HIS A 586 -15.56 14.94 -1.92
C HIS A 586 -17.01 14.90 -1.45
N VAL A 587 -17.86 14.08 -2.07
CA VAL A 587 -19.28 13.95 -1.68
C VAL A 587 -19.42 13.48 -0.23
N ILE A 588 -18.54 12.59 0.22
CA ILE A 588 -18.59 12.06 1.58
C ILE A 588 -18.12 13.11 2.58
N LEU A 589 -17.02 13.82 2.27
CA LEU A 589 -16.50 14.92 3.10
C LEU A 589 -17.54 16.06 3.23
N GLU A 590 -18.20 16.44 2.14
CA GLU A 590 -19.26 17.42 2.14
C GLU A 590 -20.48 17.01 2.98
N THR A 591 -20.77 15.71 3.07
CA THR A 591 -21.93 15.17 3.78
C THR A 591 -21.67 14.96 5.26
N TYR A 592 -20.49 14.48 5.62
CA TYR A 592 -20.19 14.01 6.97
C TYR A 592 -19.09 14.80 7.69
N GLY A 593 -18.21 15.51 6.96
CA GLY A 593 -17.03 16.19 7.49
C GLY A 593 -15.84 15.25 7.70
N ALA A 594 -14.66 15.85 7.87
CA ALA A 594 -13.39 15.15 7.97
C ALA A 594 -13.30 14.22 9.18
N ASP A 595 -13.71 14.66 10.37
CA ASP A 595 -13.64 13.86 11.60
C ASP A 595 -14.42 12.55 11.48
N VAL A 596 -15.60 12.59 10.88
CA VAL A 596 -16.45 11.40 10.68
C VAL A 596 -15.82 10.45 9.63
N VAL A 597 -15.21 11.00 8.60
CA VAL A 597 -14.50 10.19 7.58
C VAL A 597 -13.25 9.53 8.18
N ARG A 598 -12.52 10.26 9.02
CA ARG A 598 -11.36 9.71 9.74
C ARG A 598 -11.77 8.63 10.76
N TYR A 599 -12.90 8.84 11.47
CA TYR A 599 -13.48 7.81 12.34
C TYR A 599 -13.77 6.52 11.58
N TRP A 600 -14.37 6.61 10.38
CA TRP A 600 -14.60 5.45 9.53
C TRP A 600 -13.28 4.72 9.19
N ALA A 601 -12.24 5.45 8.80
CA ALA A 601 -10.94 4.87 8.49
C ALA A 601 -10.31 4.19 9.73
N ALA A 602 -10.47 4.78 10.92
CA ALA A 602 -9.93 4.25 12.17
C ALA A 602 -10.64 2.98 12.68
N ASN A 603 -11.87 2.71 12.22
CA ASN A 603 -12.61 1.48 12.53
C ASN A 603 -12.19 0.25 11.71
N SER A 604 -11.02 0.30 11.07
CA SER A 604 -10.46 -0.80 10.30
C SER A 604 -9.19 -1.33 10.95
N ARG A 605 -8.96 -2.63 10.83
CA ARG A 605 -7.72 -3.26 11.31
C ARG A 605 -6.69 -3.35 10.21
N LEU A 606 -5.42 -3.29 10.58
CA LEU A 606 -4.32 -3.52 9.65
C LEU A 606 -4.40 -4.92 9.03
N GLY A 607 -4.04 -5.02 7.75
CA GLY A 607 -4.01 -6.27 7.01
C GLY A 607 -5.37 -6.82 6.59
N VAL A 608 -6.47 -6.16 6.93
CA VAL A 608 -7.84 -6.62 6.65
C VAL A 608 -8.53 -5.70 5.65
N ASP A 609 -9.14 -6.30 4.61
CA ASP A 609 -9.94 -5.56 3.65
C ASP A 609 -11.22 -5.04 4.31
N THR A 610 -11.52 -3.76 4.08
CA THR A 610 -12.64 -3.07 4.70
C THR A 610 -13.65 -2.62 3.65
N VAL A 611 -14.91 -3.02 3.83
CA VAL A 611 -15.99 -2.59 2.94
C VAL A 611 -16.44 -1.17 3.31
N TYR A 612 -16.64 -0.32 2.31
CA TYR A 612 -17.32 0.95 2.51
C TYR A 612 -18.68 0.73 3.18
N SER A 613 -18.95 1.43 4.26
CA SER A 613 -20.20 1.28 5.01
C SER A 613 -20.73 2.61 5.51
N GLU A 614 -21.87 3.02 4.97
CA GLU A 614 -22.55 4.24 5.38
C GLU A 614 -22.98 4.23 6.86
N ASN A 615 -23.21 3.04 7.42
CA ASN A 615 -23.58 2.90 8.84
C ASN A 615 -22.45 3.36 9.77
N ILE A 616 -21.19 3.13 9.41
CA ILE A 616 -20.05 3.57 10.24
C ILE A 616 -19.95 5.09 10.25
N PHE A 617 -20.24 5.77 9.12
CA PHE A 617 -20.32 7.25 9.10
C PHE A 617 -21.46 7.77 9.99
N LYS A 618 -22.62 7.11 10.04
CA LYS A 618 -23.71 7.47 10.95
C LYS A 618 -23.33 7.31 12.42
N ILE A 619 -22.57 6.25 12.76
CA ILE A 619 -22.03 6.04 14.11
C ILE A 619 -21.01 7.14 14.45
N GLY A 620 -20.07 7.43 13.57
CA GLY A 620 -19.09 8.51 13.77
C GLY A 620 -19.75 9.87 13.97
N LYS A 621 -20.80 10.18 13.20
CA LYS A 621 -21.58 11.42 13.38
C LYS A 621 -22.24 11.49 14.75
N ARG A 622 -22.74 10.35 15.27
CA ARG A 622 -23.29 10.30 16.64
C ARG A 622 -22.20 10.55 17.69
N LEU A 623 -21.02 9.96 17.51
CA LEU A 623 -19.87 10.18 18.42
C LEU A 623 -19.48 11.66 18.43
N VAL A 624 -19.26 12.28 17.27
CA VAL A 624 -18.95 13.72 17.14
C VAL A 624 -20.02 14.59 17.83
N THR A 625 -21.29 14.30 17.57
CA THR A 625 -22.41 15.03 18.21
C THR A 625 -22.42 14.83 19.72
N LYS A 626 -22.18 13.62 20.23
CA LYS A 626 -22.15 13.33 21.66
C LYS A 626 -20.97 14.01 22.34
N LEU A 627 -19.80 14.00 21.71
CA LEU A 627 -18.60 14.67 22.22
C LEU A 627 -18.85 16.19 22.34
N TRP A 628 -19.45 16.81 21.33
CA TRP A 628 -19.82 18.22 21.40
C TRP A 628 -20.79 18.52 22.54
N ASN A 629 -21.85 17.72 22.69
CA ASN A 629 -22.86 17.93 23.73
C ASN A 629 -22.31 17.68 25.14
N ALA A 630 -21.47 16.65 25.33
CA ALA A 630 -20.80 16.39 26.60
C ALA A 630 -19.86 17.55 26.97
N SER A 631 -19.11 18.06 26.00
CA SER A 631 -18.21 19.22 26.21
C SER A 631 -19.00 20.48 26.53
N LYS A 632 -20.14 20.70 25.88
CA LYS A 632 -21.04 21.79 26.16
C LYS A 632 -21.59 21.72 27.60
N PHE A 633 -21.96 20.52 28.04
CA PHE A 633 -22.40 20.30 29.45
C PHE A 633 -21.27 20.63 30.42
N VAL A 634 -20.06 20.11 30.24
CA VAL A 634 -18.90 20.37 31.10
C VAL A 634 -18.56 21.86 31.11
N SER A 635 -18.63 22.53 29.95
CA SER A 635 -18.34 23.97 29.84
C SER A 635 -19.23 24.89 30.69
N MET A 636 -20.38 24.41 31.15
CA MET A 636 -21.25 25.17 32.09
C MET A 636 -20.66 25.32 33.49
N PHE A 637 -19.72 24.44 33.86
CA PHE A 637 -19.15 24.34 35.21
C PHE A 637 -17.70 24.82 35.27
N MET A 638 -17.14 25.33 34.18
CA MET A 638 -15.76 25.78 34.14
C MET A 638 -15.62 27.19 33.55
N GLU A 639 -14.63 27.92 33.98
CA GLU A 639 -14.19 29.14 33.31
C GLU A 639 -13.25 28.81 32.16
N ARG A 640 -13.25 29.66 31.10
CA ARG A 640 -12.34 29.47 29.99
C ARG A 640 -10.89 29.59 30.42
N HIS A 641 -10.05 28.64 29.96
CA HIS A 641 -8.61 28.62 30.28
C HIS A 641 -8.29 28.57 31.77
N GLN A 642 -9.22 28.09 32.61
CA GLN A 642 -9.00 27.87 34.03
C GLN A 642 -7.92 26.79 34.24
N GLY A 643 -7.04 27.00 35.18
CA GLY A 643 -6.07 25.99 35.60
C GLY A 643 -6.76 24.75 36.19
N LEU A 644 -6.35 23.57 35.77
CA LEU A 644 -6.85 22.29 36.25
C LEU A 644 -6.05 21.89 37.51
N SER A 645 -6.73 21.48 38.61
CA SER A 645 -6.10 21.04 39.87
C SER A 645 -6.55 19.62 40.21
N ILE A 646 -5.66 18.66 40.05
CA ILE A 646 -5.91 17.26 40.44
C ILE A 646 -6.08 17.12 41.98
N ASN A 647 -5.41 17.98 42.74
CA ASN A 647 -5.46 17.97 44.23
C ASN A 647 -6.82 18.40 44.80
N SER A 648 -7.66 19.05 43.97
CA SER A 648 -9.01 19.45 44.38
C SER A 648 -10.05 18.36 44.14
N ILE A 649 -9.61 17.17 43.72
CA ILE A 649 -10.49 16.02 43.43
C ILE A 649 -10.43 15.07 44.63
N SER A 650 -11.44 15.16 45.50
CA SER A 650 -11.50 14.44 46.77
C SER A 650 -12.51 13.30 46.82
N GLU A 651 -13.64 13.43 46.10
CA GLU A 651 -14.76 12.51 46.13
C GLU A 651 -14.50 11.14 45.47
N THR A 652 -15.08 10.10 46.04
CA THR A 652 -14.88 8.71 45.61
C THR A 652 -15.26 8.48 44.13
N MET A 653 -16.43 8.99 43.71
CA MET A 653 -16.87 8.82 42.32
C MET A 653 -15.99 9.60 41.33
N ASP A 654 -15.41 10.72 41.76
CA ASP A 654 -14.48 11.48 40.95
C ASP A 654 -13.12 10.77 40.81
N LYS A 655 -12.64 10.15 41.89
CA LYS A 655 -11.43 9.29 41.86
C LYS A 655 -11.66 8.01 41.06
N TRP A 656 -12.88 7.46 41.09
CA TRP A 656 -13.27 6.31 40.29
C TRP A 656 -13.05 6.57 38.80
N ILE A 657 -13.64 7.67 38.28
CA ILE A 657 -13.52 7.94 36.82
C ILE A 657 -12.07 8.24 36.43
N LEU A 658 -11.28 8.88 37.30
CA LEU A 658 -9.84 9.09 37.04
C LEU A 658 -9.06 7.77 37.05
N SER A 659 -9.39 6.82 37.91
CA SER A 659 -8.78 5.50 37.97
C SER A 659 -9.11 4.66 36.72
N LYS A 660 -10.34 4.77 36.23
CA LYS A 660 -10.74 4.18 34.93
C LYS A 660 -9.94 4.81 33.78
N LEU A 661 -9.85 6.13 33.74
CA LEU A 661 -9.15 6.88 32.72
C LEU A 661 -7.63 6.60 32.71
N TYR A 662 -7.03 6.39 33.89
CA TYR A 662 -5.63 5.96 34.02
C TYR A 662 -5.35 4.69 33.20
N LYS A 663 -6.20 3.68 33.33
CA LYS A 663 -6.10 2.42 32.55
C LYS A 663 -6.34 2.62 31.06
N VAL A 664 -7.25 3.52 30.70
CA VAL A 664 -7.53 3.85 29.29
C VAL A 664 -6.32 4.52 28.64
N ILE A 665 -5.67 5.46 29.30
CA ILE A 665 -4.43 6.09 28.81
C ILE A 665 -3.37 5.03 28.54
N GLU A 666 -3.12 4.14 29.52
CA GLU A 666 -2.12 3.08 29.38
C GLU A 666 -2.45 2.14 28.21
N LYS A 667 -3.69 1.65 28.13
CA LYS A 667 -4.16 0.75 27.05
C LYS A 667 -4.06 1.42 25.68
N THR A 668 -4.52 2.66 25.57
CA THR A 668 -4.51 3.42 24.31
C THR A 668 -3.08 3.71 23.86
N THR A 669 -2.21 4.12 24.76
CA THR A 669 -0.81 4.40 24.47
C THR A 669 -0.09 3.14 23.97
N ASN A 670 -0.26 2.01 24.66
CA ASN A 670 0.34 0.74 24.29
C ASN A 670 -0.15 0.27 22.89
N ASN A 671 -1.44 0.39 22.61
CA ASN A 671 -2.01 0.03 21.31
C ASN A 671 -1.44 0.90 20.19
N LEU A 672 -1.34 2.23 20.36
CA LEU A 672 -0.77 3.13 19.36
C LEU A 672 0.73 2.92 19.17
N LEU A 673 1.48 2.55 20.21
CA LEU A 673 2.89 2.15 20.09
C LEU A 673 3.07 0.86 19.29
N GLN A 674 2.06 -0.02 19.28
CA GLN A 674 1.99 -1.24 18.48
C GLN A 674 1.31 -1.03 17.11
N PHE A 675 0.99 0.21 16.75
CA PHE A 675 0.25 0.59 15.54
C PHE A 675 -1.19 0.04 15.46
N GLU A 676 -1.74 -0.43 16.59
CA GLU A 676 -3.13 -0.93 16.72
C GLU A 676 -4.11 0.22 16.99
N TYR A 677 -4.21 1.16 16.04
CA TYR A 677 -5.04 2.36 16.17
C TYR A 677 -6.54 2.06 16.33
N CYS A 678 -7.05 0.97 15.74
CA CYS A 678 -8.45 0.55 15.87
C CYS A 678 -8.78 0.16 17.32
N GLU A 679 -7.92 -0.64 17.94
CA GLU A 679 -8.08 -1.04 19.36
C GLU A 679 -7.89 0.15 20.29
N ALA A 680 -7.03 1.11 19.95
CA ALA A 680 -6.86 2.35 20.69
C ALA A 680 -8.14 3.18 20.66
N LEU A 681 -8.72 3.41 19.47
CA LEU A 681 -9.99 4.13 19.32
C LEU A 681 -11.12 3.42 20.08
N SER A 682 -11.23 2.11 19.98
CA SER A 682 -12.25 1.32 20.67
C SER A 682 -12.17 1.48 22.18
N ALA A 683 -10.97 1.50 22.77
CA ALA A 683 -10.78 1.70 24.19
C ALA A 683 -11.22 3.09 24.66
N ILE A 684 -10.90 4.14 23.88
CA ILE A 684 -11.32 5.52 24.17
C ILE A 684 -12.84 5.64 24.05
N GLU A 685 -13.41 5.06 23.00
CA GLU A 685 -14.83 5.13 22.69
C GLU A 685 -15.67 4.41 23.74
N GLU A 686 -15.25 3.20 24.19
CA GLU A 686 -15.92 2.46 25.26
C GLU A 686 -15.95 3.27 26.55
N PHE A 687 -14.82 3.84 26.98
CA PHE A 687 -14.73 4.70 28.15
C PHE A 687 -15.63 5.94 28.01
N PHE A 688 -15.58 6.61 26.85
CA PHE A 688 -16.35 7.83 26.62
C PHE A 688 -17.86 7.59 26.68
N TRP A 689 -18.38 6.55 26.02
CA TRP A 689 -19.80 6.24 26.03
C TRP A 689 -20.25 5.72 27.39
N LYS A 690 -19.62 4.63 27.86
CA LYS A 690 -20.08 3.85 29.01
C LYS A 690 -19.73 4.51 30.34
N ASP A 691 -18.43 4.75 30.54
CA ASP A 691 -18.00 5.21 31.90
C ASP A 691 -18.26 6.70 32.05
N PHE A 692 -17.91 7.52 31.07
CA PHE A 692 -18.05 8.97 31.17
C PHE A 692 -19.49 9.44 30.94
N CYS A 693 -20.05 9.18 29.73
CA CYS A 693 -21.35 9.77 29.33
C CYS A 693 -22.55 9.12 30.02
N ASP A 694 -22.60 7.76 30.07
CA ASP A 694 -23.80 7.07 30.54
C ASP A 694 -23.82 6.96 32.08
N ASN A 695 -22.66 6.99 32.72
CA ASN A 695 -22.57 6.83 34.18
C ASN A 695 -22.06 8.09 34.87
N TYR A 696 -20.82 8.51 34.64
CA TYR A 696 -20.20 9.56 35.44
C TYR A 696 -20.90 10.91 35.34
N LEU A 697 -21.24 11.39 34.12
CA LEU A 697 -21.95 12.66 33.95
C LEU A 697 -23.29 12.70 34.70
N GLU A 698 -24.00 11.60 34.76
CA GLU A 698 -25.30 11.54 35.48
C GLU A 698 -25.11 11.43 37.00
N LEU A 699 -24.11 10.67 37.47
CA LEU A 699 -23.78 10.52 38.88
C LEU A 699 -23.42 11.86 39.55
N VAL A 700 -22.53 12.64 38.91
CA VAL A 700 -22.03 13.89 39.54
C VAL A 700 -22.88 15.11 39.26
N LYS A 701 -23.91 14.98 38.42
CA LYS A 701 -24.73 16.09 37.93
C LYS A 701 -25.27 16.97 39.06
N LYS A 702 -25.87 16.39 40.09
CA LYS A 702 -26.43 17.13 41.20
C LYS A 702 -25.37 17.87 41.98
N ARG A 703 -24.20 17.25 42.23
CA ARG A 703 -23.06 17.91 42.90
C ARG A 703 -22.55 19.08 42.09
N ALA A 704 -22.39 18.90 40.76
CA ALA A 704 -21.92 19.96 39.86
C ALA A 704 -22.84 21.18 39.80
N TYR A 705 -24.17 20.97 39.87
CA TYR A 705 -25.19 22.05 39.92
C TYR A 705 -25.43 22.63 41.33
N GLY A 706 -24.91 22.00 42.38
CA GLY A 706 -25.24 22.31 43.77
C GLY A 706 -25.21 23.81 44.14
N ASP A 707 -26.10 24.21 45.03
CA ASP A 707 -26.31 25.62 45.43
C ASP A 707 -25.19 26.20 46.31
N ALA A 708 -24.32 25.38 46.84
CA ALA A 708 -23.20 25.82 47.67
C ALA A 708 -21.92 25.93 46.79
N LEU A 709 -21.61 27.13 46.30
CA LEU A 709 -20.46 27.45 45.48
C LEU A 709 -19.09 27.07 46.11
N ASP A 710 -19.05 26.94 47.40
CA ASP A 710 -17.81 26.71 48.15
C ASP A 710 -17.71 25.30 48.80
N SER A 711 -18.56 24.35 48.41
CA SER A 711 -18.45 23.00 48.98
C SER A 711 -17.31 22.24 48.29
N GLU A 712 -16.51 21.54 49.06
CA GLU A 712 -15.41 20.69 48.56
C GLU A 712 -15.90 19.65 47.56
N ALA A 713 -17.05 19.05 47.80
CA ALA A 713 -17.68 18.09 46.89
C ALA A 713 -18.12 18.71 45.56
N ASN A 714 -18.61 19.98 45.55
CA ASN A 714 -18.94 20.70 44.29
C ASN A 714 -17.68 21.03 43.51
N MET A 715 -16.63 21.50 44.17
CA MET A 715 -15.34 21.79 43.55
C MET A 715 -14.72 20.51 42.97
N SER A 716 -14.74 19.40 43.71
CA SER A 716 -14.26 18.09 43.22
C SER A 716 -14.95 17.65 41.94
N ALA A 717 -16.30 17.72 41.90
CA ALA A 717 -17.08 17.37 40.70
C ALA A 717 -16.71 18.24 39.48
N LYS A 718 -16.62 19.57 39.66
CA LYS A 718 -16.30 20.51 38.58
C LYS A 718 -14.90 20.31 38.04
N GLN A 719 -13.89 20.17 38.93
CA GLN A 719 -12.51 19.92 38.53
C GLN A 719 -12.36 18.56 37.83
N SER A 720 -13.02 17.52 38.32
CA SER A 720 -12.97 16.21 37.71
C SER A 720 -13.60 16.19 36.34
N LEU A 721 -14.77 16.80 36.16
CA LEU A 721 -15.42 16.95 34.86
C LEU A 721 -14.51 17.64 33.83
N ALA A 722 -13.90 18.76 34.23
CA ALA A 722 -12.98 19.51 33.38
C ALA A 722 -11.70 18.71 33.06
N TYR A 723 -11.14 18.02 34.06
CA TYR A 723 -9.90 17.24 33.92
C TYR A 723 -10.11 16.03 32.99
N VAL A 724 -11.18 15.27 33.22
CA VAL A 724 -11.53 14.09 32.41
C VAL A 724 -11.80 14.48 30.96
N LEU A 725 -12.55 15.55 30.71
CA LEU A 725 -12.81 16.04 29.35
C LEU A 725 -11.50 16.47 28.64
N ASN A 726 -10.59 17.16 29.35
CA ASN A 726 -9.28 17.53 28.79
C ASN A 726 -8.54 16.31 28.25
N ILE A 727 -8.47 15.25 29.04
CA ILE A 727 -7.78 14.02 28.63
C ILE A 727 -8.50 13.29 27.51
N ILE A 728 -9.85 13.21 27.54
CA ILE A 728 -10.66 12.63 26.45
C ILE A 728 -10.36 13.33 25.12
N LEU A 729 -10.31 14.67 25.11
CA LEU A 729 -9.99 15.43 23.89
C LEU A 729 -8.60 15.11 23.36
N ARG A 730 -7.61 15.01 24.25
CA ARG A 730 -6.21 14.67 23.90
C ARG A 730 -6.12 13.24 23.37
N LEU A 731 -6.86 12.29 23.91
CA LEU A 731 -6.92 10.90 23.44
C LEU A 731 -7.59 10.78 22.07
N PHE A 732 -8.69 11.51 21.81
CA PHE A 732 -9.38 11.52 20.52
C PHE A 732 -8.65 12.35 19.45
N ALA A 733 -7.76 13.26 19.82
CA ALA A 733 -7.12 14.20 18.88
C ALA A 733 -6.47 13.56 17.63
N PRO A 734 -5.77 12.43 17.69
CA PRO A 734 -5.24 11.78 16.49
C PRO A 734 -6.34 11.36 15.51
N PHE A 735 -7.50 10.99 16.00
CA PHE A 735 -8.62 10.42 15.22
C PHE A 735 -9.61 11.50 14.73
N LEU A 736 -9.97 12.44 15.60
CA LEU A 736 -10.99 13.47 15.40
C LEU A 736 -10.35 14.87 15.57
N PRO A 737 -9.42 15.25 14.68
CA PRO A 737 -8.57 16.41 14.93
C PRO A 737 -9.30 17.75 15.02
N TYR A 738 -10.37 17.95 14.27
CA TYR A 738 -11.03 19.25 14.19
C TYR A 738 -11.94 19.53 15.38
N ILE A 739 -12.81 18.60 15.75
CA ILE A 739 -13.68 18.79 16.90
C ILE A 739 -12.90 18.89 18.21
N THR A 740 -11.85 18.08 18.35
CA THR A 740 -11.01 18.12 19.55
C THR A 740 -10.22 19.41 19.64
N GLU A 741 -9.70 19.92 18.53
CA GLU A 741 -9.02 21.22 18.47
C GLU A 741 -9.96 22.37 18.83
N GLU A 742 -11.17 22.39 18.28
CA GLU A 742 -12.14 23.46 18.53
C GLU A 742 -12.52 23.50 20.02
N ILE A 743 -12.86 22.35 20.61
CA ILE A 743 -13.23 22.28 22.02
C ILE A 743 -12.04 22.65 22.92
N TYR A 744 -10.86 22.10 22.63
CA TYR A 744 -9.66 22.33 23.41
C TYR A 744 -9.23 23.79 23.36
N HIS A 745 -9.26 24.41 22.21
CA HIS A 745 -8.93 25.82 22.01
C HIS A 745 -9.92 26.76 22.72
N GLN A 746 -11.21 26.42 22.73
CA GLN A 746 -12.20 27.25 23.40
C GLN A 746 -12.19 27.13 24.93
N LEU A 747 -11.84 25.95 25.48
CA LEU A 747 -12.01 25.67 26.90
C LEU A 747 -10.69 25.68 27.69
N TYR A 748 -9.59 25.19 27.08
CA TYR A 748 -8.37 24.86 27.85
C TYR A 748 -7.14 25.71 27.48
N SER A 749 -6.83 25.88 26.21
CA SER A 749 -5.59 26.53 25.79
C SER A 749 -5.72 27.15 24.39
N TYR A 750 -5.08 28.28 24.18
CA TYR A 750 -4.88 28.88 22.85
C TYR A 750 -3.86 28.11 21.99
N ASN A 751 -3.11 27.20 22.58
CA ASN A 751 -2.22 26.32 21.84
C ASN A 751 -3.00 25.13 21.25
N SER A 752 -2.48 24.58 20.17
CA SER A 752 -3.09 23.42 19.53
C SER A 752 -3.06 22.18 20.44
N VAL A 753 -4.13 21.39 20.42
CA VAL A 753 -4.17 20.07 21.08
C VAL A 753 -3.12 19.14 20.47
N HIS A 754 -2.70 19.38 19.23
CA HIS A 754 -1.71 18.57 18.50
C HIS A 754 -0.25 18.97 18.76
N ASN A 755 0.02 19.87 19.70
CA ASN A 755 1.37 20.29 20.03
C ASN A 755 2.22 19.12 20.57
N LYS A 756 3.55 19.27 20.41
CA LYS A 756 4.53 18.35 21.01
C LYS A 756 4.30 18.19 22.49
N SER A 757 4.44 16.95 22.98
CA SER A 757 4.33 16.58 24.40
C SER A 757 2.94 16.80 25.01
N ASN A 758 1.90 16.89 24.19
CA ASN A 758 0.52 17.04 24.67
C ASN A 758 -0.25 15.71 24.76
N TRP A 759 0.40 14.55 24.51
CA TRP A 759 -0.23 13.25 24.75
C TRP A 759 -0.43 13.05 26.26
N PRO A 760 -1.62 12.61 26.71
CA PRO A 760 -1.85 12.43 28.15
C PRO A 760 -0.94 11.33 28.70
N ASN A 761 -0.31 11.65 29.85
CA ASN A 761 0.45 10.67 30.59
C ASN A 761 -0.40 10.18 31.79
N LYS A 762 -0.42 8.87 32.03
CA LYS A 762 -1.12 8.29 33.17
C LYS A 762 -0.63 8.87 34.52
N GLU A 763 0.62 9.32 34.56
CA GLU A 763 1.20 9.98 35.77
C GLU A 763 0.56 11.36 36.04
N GLU A 764 -0.22 11.92 35.11
CA GLU A 764 -1.06 13.11 35.37
C GLU A 764 -2.25 12.79 36.29
N LEU A 765 -2.58 11.50 36.51
CA LEU A 765 -3.74 11.03 37.26
C LEU A 765 -3.35 10.30 38.51
N ILE A 766 -4.26 10.31 39.46
CA ILE A 766 -4.18 9.50 40.67
C ILE A 766 -4.94 8.20 40.41
N TYR A 767 -4.27 7.06 40.51
CA TYR A 767 -4.88 5.75 40.51
C TYR A 767 -5.25 5.35 41.95
N ASP A 768 -6.53 5.21 42.23
CA ASP A 768 -7.06 4.77 43.53
C ASP A 768 -7.90 3.49 43.36
N LYS A 769 -7.27 2.37 43.71
CA LYS A 769 -7.90 1.04 43.55
C LYS A 769 -9.20 0.93 44.37
N TYR A 770 -9.24 1.50 45.58
CA TYR A 770 -10.44 1.46 46.42
C TYR A 770 -11.60 2.21 45.78
N SER A 771 -11.36 3.43 45.32
CA SER A 771 -12.38 4.21 44.59
C SER A 771 -12.82 3.52 43.30
N GLU A 772 -11.91 2.84 42.58
CA GLU A 772 -12.26 2.10 41.35
C GLU A 772 -13.22 0.95 41.64
N GLU A 773 -12.89 0.10 42.63
CA GLU A 773 -13.74 -1.04 43.04
C GLU A 773 -15.10 -0.58 43.56
N MET A 774 -15.12 0.48 44.35
CA MET A 774 -16.34 1.06 44.90
C MET A 774 -17.25 1.64 43.83
N GLY A 775 -16.68 2.46 42.91
CA GLY A 775 -17.43 3.04 41.79
C GLY A 775 -17.99 2.00 40.84
N ASP A 776 -17.22 0.96 40.55
CA ASP A 776 -17.71 -0.16 39.70
C ASP A 776 -18.90 -0.86 40.40
N ASN A 777 -18.91 -1.03 41.70
CA ASN A 777 -20.04 -1.56 42.46
C ASN A 777 -21.28 -0.64 42.36
N PHE A 778 -21.12 0.66 42.55
CA PHE A 778 -22.22 1.62 42.41
C PHE A 778 -22.79 1.68 41.00
N VAL A 779 -21.96 1.59 39.99
CA VAL A 779 -22.39 1.52 38.58
C VAL A 779 -23.19 0.24 38.31
N GLN A 780 -22.81 -0.90 38.90
CA GLN A 780 -23.61 -2.13 38.79
C GLN A 780 -24.99 -2.00 39.46
N ILE A 781 -25.05 -1.39 40.66
CA ILE A 781 -26.32 -1.10 41.32
C ILE A 781 -27.19 -0.16 40.48
N LEU A 782 -26.60 0.91 39.94
CA LEU A 782 -27.32 1.85 39.04
C LEU A 782 -27.90 1.16 37.81
N ASN A 783 -27.15 0.25 37.22
CA ASN A 783 -27.60 -0.51 36.04
C ASN A 783 -28.79 -1.43 36.38
N LEU A 784 -28.78 -2.06 37.56
CA LEU A 784 -29.93 -2.82 38.05
C LEU A 784 -31.15 -1.95 38.27
N VAL A 785 -30.98 -0.77 38.92
CA VAL A 785 -32.09 0.20 39.11
C VAL A 785 -32.70 0.60 37.76
N ARG A 786 -31.85 0.92 36.76
CA ARG A 786 -32.32 1.26 35.40
C ARG A 786 -33.07 0.10 34.77
N LYS A 787 -32.59 -1.15 34.94
CA LYS A 787 -33.24 -2.35 34.42
C LYS A 787 -34.61 -2.57 35.09
N ILE A 788 -34.71 -2.49 36.43
CA ILE A 788 -35.98 -2.63 37.12
C ILE A 788 -36.98 -1.55 36.70
N LYS A 789 -36.54 -0.29 36.53
CA LYS A 789 -37.41 0.79 36.01
C LYS A 789 -37.90 0.46 34.58
N ALA A 790 -37.02 -0.05 33.70
CA ALA A 790 -37.37 -0.41 32.34
C ALA A 790 -38.34 -1.60 32.26
N ASP A 791 -38.11 -2.63 33.08
CA ASP A 791 -38.96 -3.81 33.15
C ASP A 791 -40.38 -3.47 33.70
N ASN A 792 -40.49 -2.45 34.54
CA ASN A 792 -41.76 -1.91 35.03
C ASN A 792 -42.35 -0.80 34.16
N ASN A 793 -41.76 -0.52 32.94
CA ASN A 793 -42.20 0.51 32.02
C ASN A 793 -42.28 1.94 32.61
N VAL A 794 -41.50 2.26 33.63
CA VAL A 794 -41.44 3.60 34.21
C VAL A 794 -40.19 4.37 33.73
N SER A 795 -40.33 5.71 33.68
CA SER A 795 -39.23 6.58 33.24
C SER A 795 -38.03 6.44 34.16
N VAL A 796 -36.81 6.57 33.59
CA VAL A 796 -35.57 6.64 34.39
C VAL A 796 -35.63 7.73 35.46
N LYS A 797 -36.36 8.82 35.21
CA LYS A 797 -36.59 9.94 36.15
C LYS A 797 -37.71 9.70 37.16
N HIS A 798 -38.38 8.56 37.11
CA HIS A 798 -39.46 8.24 38.07
C HIS A 798 -38.88 8.17 39.48
N LEU A 799 -39.63 8.77 40.45
CA LEU A 799 -39.22 8.80 41.83
C LEU A 799 -39.26 7.39 42.42
N ILE A 800 -38.22 7.05 43.16
CA ILE A 800 -38.16 5.83 43.95
C ILE A 800 -38.37 6.26 45.42
N GLN A 801 -39.44 5.79 46.06
CA GLN A 801 -39.66 6.05 47.47
C GLN A 801 -38.58 5.41 48.33
N LYS A 802 -38.21 4.18 48.01
CA LYS A 802 -37.17 3.47 48.73
C LYS A 802 -36.36 2.57 47.80
N LEU A 803 -35.02 2.75 47.80
CA LEU A 803 -34.07 1.86 47.14
C LEU A 803 -33.46 0.96 48.25
N MET A 804 -33.78 -0.31 48.20
CA MET A 804 -33.29 -1.31 49.15
C MET A 804 -32.12 -2.07 48.56
N ILE A 805 -30.97 -2.09 49.24
CA ILE A 805 -29.75 -2.74 48.76
C ILE A 805 -29.30 -3.71 49.87
N LYS A 806 -29.21 -5.00 49.51
CA LYS A 806 -28.56 -6.02 50.31
C LYS A 806 -27.14 -6.21 49.84
N ALA A 807 -26.16 -6.05 50.70
CA ALA A 807 -24.75 -6.32 50.40
C ALA A 807 -24.31 -7.67 50.96
N SER A 808 -23.55 -8.43 50.18
CA SER A 808 -22.84 -9.64 50.61
C SER A 808 -21.48 -9.32 51.26
N VAL A 809 -21.07 -8.04 51.25
CA VAL A 809 -19.82 -7.50 51.78
C VAL A 809 -20.07 -6.86 53.19
N LYS A 810 -19.02 -6.75 54.00
CA LYS A 810 -19.13 -6.12 55.32
C LYS A 810 -19.46 -4.62 55.19
N GLU A 811 -20.28 -4.08 56.06
CA GLU A 811 -20.66 -2.65 56.10
C GLU A 811 -19.49 -1.69 56.09
N ASP A 812 -18.35 -2.07 56.73
CA ASP A 812 -17.14 -1.25 56.82
C ASP A 812 -16.45 -0.99 55.45
N GLU A 813 -16.85 -1.75 54.41
CA GLU A 813 -16.34 -1.60 53.02
C GLU A 813 -17.23 -0.67 52.19
N LEU A 814 -18.36 -0.17 52.73
CA LEU A 814 -19.29 0.68 51.98
C LEU A 814 -18.98 2.17 52.22
N ASN A 815 -18.69 2.88 51.14
CA ASN A 815 -18.38 4.31 51.19
C ASN A 815 -19.66 5.15 51.16
N TYR A 816 -20.07 5.67 52.29
CA TYR A 816 -21.28 6.51 52.45
C TYR A 816 -21.17 7.84 51.68
N SER A 817 -19.96 8.35 51.34
CA SER A 817 -19.82 9.60 50.58
C SER A 817 -20.29 9.49 49.14
N ALA A 818 -20.14 8.31 48.48
CA ALA A 818 -20.65 8.03 47.12
C ALA A 818 -22.15 7.69 47.10
N GLN A 819 -22.75 7.38 48.29
CA GLN A 819 -24.18 7.04 48.38
C GLN A 819 -25.08 8.19 47.94
N HIS A 820 -24.70 9.45 48.20
CA HIS A 820 -25.45 10.63 47.78
C HIS A 820 -25.50 10.77 46.27
N ASP A 821 -24.44 10.45 45.53
CA ASP A 821 -24.43 10.46 44.08
C ASP A 821 -25.36 9.38 43.51
N LEU A 822 -25.30 8.16 44.09
CA LEU A 822 -26.22 7.06 43.73
C LEU A 822 -27.67 7.40 43.98
N GLN A 823 -27.97 7.96 45.17
CA GLN A 823 -29.32 8.40 45.56
C GLN A 823 -29.86 9.42 44.57
N SER A 824 -29.04 10.38 44.18
CA SER A 824 -29.39 11.46 43.26
C SER A 824 -29.65 10.96 41.83
N VAL A 825 -28.79 10.13 41.29
CA VAL A 825 -28.92 9.60 39.90
C VAL A 825 -30.10 8.63 39.78
N CYS A 826 -30.36 7.85 40.84
CA CYS A 826 -31.51 6.94 40.91
C CYS A 826 -32.83 7.68 41.12
N ASN A 827 -32.81 8.95 41.49
CA ASN A 827 -33.96 9.72 41.94
C ASN A 827 -34.71 9.01 43.09
N ALA A 828 -33.96 8.61 44.12
CA ALA A 828 -34.47 7.90 45.31
C ALA A 828 -34.62 8.83 46.48
N GLU A 829 -35.75 8.77 47.21
CA GLU A 829 -35.93 9.51 48.44
C GLU A 829 -35.05 8.99 49.56
N VAL A 830 -34.94 7.67 49.66
CA VAL A 830 -34.13 6.98 50.67
C VAL A 830 -33.40 5.78 50.06
N ILE A 831 -32.10 5.58 50.40
CA ILE A 831 -31.39 4.32 50.23
C ILE A 831 -31.34 3.63 51.59
N GLU A 832 -31.74 2.37 51.63
CA GLU A 832 -31.73 1.53 52.84
C GLU A 832 -30.92 0.27 52.59
N TRP A 833 -29.90 0.07 53.42
CA TRP A 833 -29.10 -1.13 53.44
C TRP A 833 -29.78 -2.18 54.32
N VAL A 834 -30.13 -3.34 53.75
CA VAL A 834 -30.99 -4.34 54.41
C VAL A 834 -30.29 -5.69 54.52
N GLU A 835 -30.58 -6.45 55.57
CA GLU A 835 -30.06 -7.83 55.73
C GLU A 835 -30.75 -8.85 54.80
N SER A 836 -32.01 -8.61 54.45
CA SER A 836 -32.81 -9.43 53.54
C SER A 836 -33.71 -8.57 52.67
N THR A 837 -33.83 -8.87 51.38
CA THR A 837 -34.80 -8.29 50.49
C THR A 837 -35.63 -9.44 49.89
N GLU A 838 -36.90 -9.17 49.57
CA GLU A 838 -37.61 -9.98 48.61
C GLU A 838 -36.91 -9.70 47.24
N ALA A 839 -35.99 -10.59 46.88
CA ALA A 839 -34.97 -10.32 45.86
C ALA A 839 -35.59 -10.15 44.49
N GLU A 840 -35.32 -9.01 43.85
CA GLU A 840 -35.70 -8.82 42.47
C GLU A 840 -34.51 -9.10 41.51
N LEU A 841 -33.34 -8.45 41.71
CA LEU A 841 -32.18 -8.65 40.87
C LEU A 841 -30.85 -8.63 41.66
N ILE A 842 -29.88 -9.42 41.18
CA ILE A 842 -28.53 -9.53 41.73
C ILE A 842 -27.53 -8.93 40.75
N THR A 843 -26.49 -8.23 41.22
CA THR A 843 -25.39 -7.73 40.40
C THR A 843 -24.58 -8.86 39.78
N GLU A 844 -23.92 -8.59 38.64
CA GLU A 844 -23.12 -9.60 37.91
C GLU A 844 -22.01 -10.22 38.77
N ASN A 845 -21.41 -9.44 39.67
CA ASN A 845 -20.40 -9.90 40.61
C ASN A 845 -20.98 -10.62 41.86
N GLY A 846 -22.31 -10.73 41.97
CA GLY A 846 -22.99 -11.39 43.11
C GLY A 846 -22.89 -10.65 44.43
N LYS A 847 -22.35 -9.43 44.46
CA LYS A 847 -22.10 -8.69 45.70
C LYS A 847 -23.32 -7.96 46.26
N PHE A 848 -24.28 -7.57 45.40
CA PHE A 848 -25.43 -6.78 45.80
C PHE A 848 -26.71 -7.36 45.23
N THR A 849 -27.79 -7.27 45.99
CA THR A 849 -29.17 -7.51 45.56
C THR A 849 -29.94 -6.20 45.68
N VAL A 850 -30.75 -5.86 44.69
CA VAL A 850 -31.43 -4.58 44.59
C VAL A 850 -32.94 -4.80 44.46
N SER A 851 -33.73 -4.09 45.25
CA SER A 851 -35.18 -3.97 45.10
C SER A 851 -35.66 -2.53 45.25
N LEU A 852 -36.76 -2.18 44.58
CA LEU A 852 -37.29 -0.81 44.55
C LEU A 852 -38.71 -0.78 45.12
N LEU A 853 -38.98 0.23 45.92
CA LEU A 853 -40.37 0.66 46.24
C LEU A 853 -40.71 1.86 45.32
N ILE A 854 -41.52 1.62 44.32
CA ILE A 854 -41.96 2.63 43.34
C ILE A 854 -43.45 2.64 43.27
N ASP A 855 -44.05 3.82 43.10
CA ASP A 855 -45.49 3.98 42.86
C ASP A 855 -45.75 3.83 41.37
N VAL A 856 -46.42 2.77 40.95
CA VAL A 856 -46.62 2.43 39.53
C VAL A 856 -48.02 2.97 39.04
N THR A 857 -48.76 3.75 39.88
CA THR A 857 -50.06 4.29 39.51
C THR A 857 -49.99 5.50 38.56
#